data_17300f6d3f55397fdedd01c5d2674bcd
#
_entry.id   17300f6d3f55397fdedd01c5d2674bcd
#
_cell.length_a   1.000
_cell.length_b   1.000
_cell.length_c   1.000
_cell.angle_alpha   90.00
_cell.angle_beta   90.00
_cell.angle_gamma   90.00
#
_symmetry.space_group_name_H-M   'P 1'
#
loop_
_entity.id
_entity.type
_entity.pdbx_description
1 polymer ?
#
loop_
_entity_poly.entity_id
_entity_poly.type
_entity_poly.pdbx_seq_one_letter_code
_entity_poly.pdbx_strand_id
1 'polypeptide(L)'
;MHNTPPVVPHPPEGYLPPDTLVDGTGWVGIMSQWVAWKVLHLPQFLGPEGPPFWLWRRGRKAPKGLKAIAGIGYKQSSAQARVLCQRWGLPYIALEDGFLRSSSLGIEGDTPMSMVVDPVGIHYLADRPSLLENILQQPEALRPYELDCARELIALMRSSGIGKYNNAQDLPADDPLGRERPLVLVVDQTAGDYSIPGGGLCEADYVRMLDQALAENPDAEVRVRIHPDCLGGQKPSCLLDAARARGVTLEARPVAWASLARRARRVYVGTSQAGLEALIQGVPVTCFGLPFYAGWGLTDDRMAIPRRQARPNLVQLVAAAYVRYCRYVNPLNGQLTDALTVARQLASTKARDAAFAGPTTVLGVKRHKQHNIRRFFASRWGQLRFSVDGPQLVNQVAAEQGRLLVWAAREPAGLAERARQAGVPLWRVEDGFLRSTGLGATNSPALSLVLDRGGIHYDAQSASDLEQLLQHGDYDAPSLAEAARLRAQIVASGTSKFNLRSKLRPALLGQPGQLRVLVVGQVEDDASALCSGGGAGCNLRLLQQVRARLPDAWIVYKPHPDVEAGKRRGQIAPAQLVGLADQVLAGVDIAGLYGQVDALHTLSSTAGFEALLRGLPVVTYGTPFYAGWGLTEDHQPLPRRTRRLTLDQLVAGALLRYARYADVQQDLPCDAWHALACLSAPHPARVAGRRVAPLLNYTRTMLGCGRPLAPSKD
;
A
#
# COMPACT_ATOMS: atom_id res chain seq x y z
N MET A 1 2.77 -5.99 -17.92
CA MET A 1 3.67 -4.83 -18.05
C MET A 1 3.39 -3.92 -16.85
N HIS A 2 4.25 -3.93 -15.84
CA HIS A 2 4.14 -3.02 -14.69
C HIS A 2 5.17 -1.91 -14.88
N ASN A 3 4.73 -0.80 -15.45
CA ASN A 3 5.51 0.43 -15.40
C ASN A 3 5.52 0.93 -13.96
N THR A 4 6.64 0.80 -13.29
CA THR A 4 6.92 1.53 -12.05
C THR A 4 7.27 2.97 -12.44
N PRO A 5 6.53 3.97 -11.99
CA PRO A 5 6.81 5.36 -12.34
C PRO A 5 8.15 5.83 -11.71
N PRO A 6 8.79 6.85 -12.28
CA PRO A 6 10.02 7.42 -11.76
C PRO A 6 9.83 7.92 -10.32
N VAL A 7 10.81 7.69 -9.48
CA VAL A 7 10.80 8.17 -8.08
C VAL A 7 10.97 9.69 -8.09
N VAL A 8 9.88 10.40 -7.82
CA VAL A 8 9.94 11.82 -7.52
C VAL A 8 10.62 11.97 -6.14
N PRO A 9 11.61 12.84 -5.98
CA PRO A 9 12.23 13.08 -4.69
C PRO A 9 11.14 13.48 -3.68
N HIS A 10 11.17 12.86 -2.50
CA HIS A 10 10.30 13.26 -1.39
C HIS A 10 10.40 14.77 -1.19
N PRO A 11 9.29 15.45 -0.85
CA PRO A 11 9.36 16.84 -0.44
C PRO A 11 10.40 16.93 0.69
N PRO A 12 11.20 18.00 0.74
CA PRO A 12 12.20 18.16 1.79
C PRO A 12 11.56 18.01 3.16
N GLU A 13 12.28 17.39 4.10
CA GLU A 13 11.85 17.29 5.50
C GLU A 13 11.36 18.66 5.98
N GLY A 14 10.12 18.71 6.49
CA GLY A 14 9.50 19.97 6.91
C GLY A 14 8.57 20.62 5.89
N TYR A 15 8.19 19.91 4.78
CA TYR A 15 7.16 20.44 3.89
C TYR A 15 5.82 20.60 4.63
N LEU A 16 5.48 21.83 4.85
CA LEU A 16 4.15 22.29 5.28
C LEU A 16 3.49 22.98 4.10
N PRO A 17 2.19 22.78 3.86
CA PRO A 17 1.46 23.72 3.02
C PRO A 17 1.72 25.14 3.54
N PRO A 18 1.96 26.13 2.64
CA PRO A 18 2.44 27.45 3.04
C PRO A 18 1.58 28.20 4.07
N ASP A 19 0.37 27.76 4.33
CA ASP A 19 -0.59 28.43 5.21
C ASP A 19 -0.95 27.55 6.41
N THR A 20 0.01 27.35 7.32
CA THR A 20 -0.31 26.84 8.65
C THR A 20 -1.09 27.91 9.42
N LEU A 21 -2.39 27.75 9.46
CA LEU A 21 -3.33 28.66 10.15
C LEU A 21 -3.14 28.73 11.66
N VAL A 22 -2.34 27.84 12.22
CA VAL A 22 -2.06 27.77 13.64
C VAL A 22 -0.54 27.68 13.77
N ASP A 23 0.05 28.73 14.33
CA ASP A 23 1.49 28.89 14.58
C ASP A 23 2.06 27.97 15.69
N GLY A 24 1.43 26.81 15.93
CA GLY A 24 1.83 25.87 16.98
C GLY A 24 1.56 26.33 18.42
N THR A 25 1.14 27.58 18.62
CA THR A 25 1.01 28.18 19.98
C THR A 25 -0.43 28.26 20.51
N GLY A 26 -1.40 27.54 19.91
CA GLY A 26 -2.78 27.65 20.31
C GLY A 26 -3.63 26.43 20.04
N TRP A 27 -4.97 26.57 20.24
CA TRP A 27 -5.96 25.51 20.16
C TRP A 27 -6.87 25.70 18.97
N VAL A 28 -7.31 24.59 18.35
CA VAL A 28 -8.43 24.57 17.42
C VAL A 28 -9.65 23.98 18.11
N GLY A 29 -10.75 24.72 18.13
CA GLY A 29 -12.01 24.25 18.71
C GLY A 29 -12.75 23.34 17.73
N ILE A 30 -13.27 22.20 18.23
CA ILE A 30 -14.14 21.31 17.46
C ILE A 30 -15.42 21.09 18.25
N MET A 31 -16.56 21.36 17.64
CA MET A 31 -17.86 21.26 18.30
C MET A 31 -18.52 19.90 18.13
N SER A 32 -18.14 19.12 17.11
CA SER A 32 -18.74 17.82 16.83
C SER A 32 -17.93 16.69 17.47
N GLN A 33 -18.49 16.03 18.48
CA GLN A 33 -17.93 14.82 19.07
C GLN A 33 -17.76 13.71 18.02
N TRP A 34 -18.69 13.62 17.09
CA TRP A 34 -18.66 12.64 16.01
C TRP A 34 -17.45 12.81 15.10
N VAL A 35 -17.08 14.06 14.76
CA VAL A 35 -15.86 14.35 13.94
C VAL A 35 -14.60 13.95 14.68
N ALA A 36 -14.50 14.32 15.95
CA ALA A 36 -13.33 14.00 16.77
C ALA A 36 -13.16 12.48 16.99
N TRP A 37 -14.27 11.73 17.00
CA TRP A 37 -14.26 10.28 17.16
C TRP A 37 -14.03 9.55 15.83
N LYS A 38 -14.63 10.00 14.72
CA LYS A 38 -14.59 9.31 13.43
C LYS A 38 -13.33 9.60 12.62
N VAL A 39 -12.67 10.75 12.82
CA VAL A 39 -11.44 11.15 12.14
C VAL A 39 -10.26 10.87 13.06
N LEU A 40 -9.74 9.65 12.99
CA LEU A 40 -8.68 9.14 13.88
C LEU A 40 -7.44 10.06 13.94
N HIS A 41 -7.08 10.66 12.81
CA HIS A 41 -5.87 11.49 12.65
C HIS A 41 -6.19 12.99 12.54
N LEU A 42 -7.28 13.43 13.14
CA LEU A 42 -7.71 14.82 13.06
C LEU A 42 -6.62 15.83 13.50
N PRO A 43 -5.87 15.58 14.60
CA PRO A 43 -4.78 16.48 14.98
C PRO A 43 -3.73 16.67 13.89
N GLN A 44 -3.33 15.59 13.21
CA GLN A 44 -2.34 15.64 12.13
C GLN A 44 -2.87 16.44 10.93
N PHE A 45 -4.16 16.30 10.60
CA PHE A 45 -4.79 17.09 9.52
C PHE A 45 -4.88 18.58 9.87
N LEU A 46 -5.01 18.95 11.13
CA LEU A 46 -5.11 20.35 11.55
C LEU A 46 -3.76 21.07 11.58
N GLY A 47 -2.65 20.34 11.75
CA GLY A 47 -1.32 20.90 11.74
C GLY A 47 -0.23 19.84 11.83
N PRO A 48 1.05 20.20 11.51
CA PRO A 48 2.16 19.25 11.44
C PRO A 48 2.49 18.60 12.78
N GLU A 49 2.37 19.36 13.86
CA GLU A 49 2.64 18.87 15.22
C GLU A 49 1.36 18.37 15.92
N GLY A 50 0.25 18.30 15.17
CA GLY A 50 -1.04 17.92 15.72
C GLY A 50 -1.49 18.87 16.83
N PRO A 51 -1.84 20.16 16.51
CA PRO A 51 -2.22 21.10 17.54
C PRO A 51 -3.35 20.50 18.37
N PRO A 52 -3.30 20.70 19.70
CA PRO A 52 -4.34 20.19 20.56
C PRO A 52 -5.69 20.73 20.11
N PHE A 53 -6.67 19.86 20.01
CA PHE A 53 -8.04 20.24 19.72
C PHE A 53 -8.90 20.12 20.98
N TRP A 54 -9.89 20.99 21.07
CA TRP A 54 -10.82 21.03 22.19
C TRP A 54 -12.23 20.66 21.73
N LEU A 55 -12.80 19.64 22.35
CA LEU A 55 -14.23 19.36 22.24
C LEU A 55 -14.96 20.33 23.15
N TRP A 56 -15.61 21.32 22.54
CA TRP A 56 -16.30 22.32 23.29
C TRP A 56 -17.75 21.96 23.61
N ARG A 57 -18.07 22.08 24.90
CA ARG A 57 -19.46 22.11 25.40
C ARG A 57 -19.75 23.54 25.86
N ARG A 58 -20.75 24.18 25.24
CA ARG A 58 -21.39 25.45 25.53
C ARG A 58 -20.73 26.34 26.59
N GLY A 59 -20.03 27.37 26.16
CA GLY A 59 -19.53 28.45 27.00
C GLY A 59 -19.87 29.82 26.43
N ARG A 60 -20.01 30.83 27.32
CA ARG A 60 -20.32 32.22 26.92
C ARG A 60 -19.09 32.99 26.43
N LYS A 61 -17.88 32.58 26.80
CA LYS A 61 -16.61 33.23 26.43
C LYS A 61 -15.69 32.27 25.69
N ALA A 62 -14.88 32.80 24.77
CA ALA A 62 -13.83 32.03 24.10
C ALA A 62 -12.82 31.52 25.13
N PRO A 63 -12.40 30.24 25.08
CA PRO A 63 -11.32 29.74 25.90
C PRO A 63 -10.01 30.48 25.62
N LYS A 64 -9.18 30.68 26.66
CA LYS A 64 -7.85 31.28 26.48
C LYS A 64 -6.99 30.40 25.57
N GLY A 65 -6.38 31.00 24.55
CA GLY A 65 -5.53 30.30 23.58
C GLY A 65 -6.26 29.66 22.42
N LEU A 66 -7.60 29.79 22.32
CA LEU A 66 -8.36 29.36 21.14
C LEU A 66 -8.04 30.25 19.95
N LYS A 67 -7.51 29.66 18.85
CA LYS A 67 -7.08 30.40 17.64
C LYS A 67 -8.11 30.32 16.50
N ALA A 68 -8.83 29.21 16.41
CA ALA A 68 -9.83 28.96 15.36
C ALA A 68 -10.88 27.94 15.83
N ILE A 69 -12.00 27.86 15.12
CA ILE A 69 -12.98 26.77 15.29
C ILE A 69 -13.13 26.03 13.95
N ALA A 70 -12.97 24.72 14.00
CA ALA A 70 -13.16 23.86 12.83
C ALA A 70 -14.50 23.12 12.87
N GLY A 71 -15.07 22.87 11.67
CA GLY A 71 -16.32 22.12 11.51
C GLY A 71 -16.42 21.50 10.12
N ILE A 72 -17.33 20.51 9.97
CA ILE A 72 -17.53 19.84 8.68
C ILE A 72 -18.25 20.78 7.71
N GLY A 73 -17.53 21.23 6.72
CA GLY A 73 -17.98 22.10 5.64
C GLY A 73 -18.84 23.26 6.12
N TYR A 74 -19.86 23.58 5.35
CA TYR A 74 -20.87 24.59 5.68
C TYR A 74 -22.24 23.95 6.01
N LYS A 75 -22.25 22.69 6.42
CA LYS A 75 -23.46 21.93 6.80
C LYS A 75 -24.16 22.53 8.03
N GLN A 76 -25.42 22.18 8.24
CA GLN A 76 -26.22 22.64 9.41
C GLN A 76 -25.50 22.25 10.72
N SER A 77 -24.87 21.09 10.79
CA SER A 77 -24.13 20.63 11.96
C SER A 77 -22.96 21.55 12.37
N SER A 78 -22.44 22.35 11.48
CA SER A 78 -21.37 23.33 11.74
C SER A 78 -21.86 24.78 11.87
N ALA A 79 -23.18 25.03 11.78
CA ALA A 79 -23.73 26.39 11.83
C ALA A 79 -23.39 27.09 13.15
N GLN A 80 -23.51 26.39 14.28
CA GLN A 80 -23.19 26.97 15.60
C GLN A 80 -21.68 27.33 15.70
N ALA A 81 -20.78 26.56 15.12
CA ALA A 81 -19.35 26.89 15.07
C ALA A 81 -19.10 28.21 14.35
N ARG A 82 -19.76 28.42 13.20
CA ARG A 82 -19.65 29.67 12.43
C ARG A 82 -20.19 30.89 13.19
N VAL A 83 -21.34 30.75 13.86
CA VAL A 83 -21.90 31.80 14.71
C VAL A 83 -20.94 32.18 15.84
N LEU A 84 -20.27 31.22 16.45
CA LEU A 84 -19.29 31.48 17.51
C LEU A 84 -18.03 32.14 16.96
N CYS A 85 -17.56 31.73 15.79
CA CYS A 85 -16.44 32.41 15.10
C CYS A 85 -16.74 33.89 14.89
N GLN A 86 -17.92 34.21 14.35
CA GLN A 86 -18.35 35.59 14.17
C GLN A 86 -18.41 36.35 15.49
N ARG A 87 -19.00 35.75 16.53
CA ARG A 87 -19.15 36.38 17.84
C ARG A 87 -17.84 36.67 18.55
N TRP A 88 -16.82 35.84 18.32
CA TRP A 88 -15.53 35.94 19.01
C TRP A 88 -14.41 36.50 18.15
N GLY A 89 -14.70 36.87 16.90
CA GLY A 89 -13.68 37.34 15.96
C GLY A 89 -12.62 36.27 15.62
N LEU A 90 -13.00 34.99 15.64
CA LEU A 90 -12.10 33.87 15.33
C LEU A 90 -12.34 33.36 13.91
N PRO A 91 -11.29 32.88 13.22
CA PRO A 91 -11.45 32.24 11.94
C PRO A 91 -12.23 30.92 12.06
N TYR A 92 -13.05 30.63 11.04
CA TYR A 92 -13.69 29.34 10.84
C TYR A 92 -12.86 28.50 9.86
N ILE A 93 -12.60 27.26 10.21
CA ILE A 93 -11.90 26.28 9.35
C ILE A 93 -12.92 25.24 8.89
N ALA A 94 -13.18 25.18 7.59
CA ALA A 94 -14.03 24.15 7.01
C ALA A 94 -13.22 22.87 6.76
N LEU A 95 -13.72 21.75 7.29
CA LEU A 95 -13.14 20.40 7.10
C LEU A 95 -14.05 19.61 6.16
N GLU A 96 -13.47 18.86 5.23
CA GLU A 96 -14.23 17.91 4.39
C GLU A 96 -13.30 16.73 4.03
N ASP A 97 -13.89 15.59 3.64
CA ASP A 97 -13.12 14.47 3.09
C ASP A 97 -12.31 14.93 1.88
N GLY A 98 -11.05 14.51 1.83
CA GLY A 98 -10.19 14.80 0.67
C GLY A 98 -10.56 13.97 -0.56
N PHE A 99 -9.88 14.24 -1.68
CA PHE A 99 -10.22 13.67 -2.99
C PHE A 99 -9.69 12.24 -3.20
N LEU A 100 -8.73 11.77 -2.38
CA LEU A 100 -8.31 10.38 -2.23
C LEU A 100 -8.63 9.94 -0.82
N ARG A 101 -9.86 9.50 -0.57
CA ARG A 101 -10.35 9.34 0.80
C ARG A 101 -9.92 8.05 1.46
N SER A 102 -10.25 6.90 0.88
CA SER A 102 -10.11 5.60 1.55
C SER A 102 -10.24 4.43 0.58
N SER A 103 -9.95 3.24 1.08
CA SER A 103 -10.15 1.99 0.35
C SER A 103 -11.61 1.64 0.18
N SER A 104 -12.48 2.02 1.15
CA SER A 104 -13.92 1.79 1.07
C SER A 104 -14.73 3.02 1.52
N LEU A 105 -16.05 2.85 1.67
CA LEU A 105 -16.91 3.96 2.07
C LEU A 105 -16.77 4.28 3.57
N GLY A 106 -16.88 5.55 3.91
CA GLY A 106 -16.84 5.99 5.31
C GLY A 106 -17.95 5.38 6.18
N ILE A 107 -19.08 4.98 5.59
CA ILE A 107 -20.16 4.28 6.29
C ILE A 107 -19.75 2.84 6.65
N GLU A 108 -18.82 2.24 5.92
CA GLU A 108 -18.24 0.93 6.20
C GLU A 108 -17.16 0.98 7.29
N GLY A 109 -16.90 2.16 7.86
CA GLY A 109 -15.96 2.36 8.97
C GLY A 109 -14.54 2.74 8.55
N ASP A 110 -14.24 2.88 7.25
CA ASP A 110 -12.91 3.28 6.79
C ASP A 110 -12.58 4.73 7.19
N THR A 111 -11.41 4.88 7.82
CA THR A 111 -10.86 6.17 8.21
C THR A 111 -10.38 6.96 7.00
N PRO A 112 -10.65 8.27 6.91
CA PRO A 112 -10.13 9.08 5.82
C PRO A 112 -8.59 9.17 5.88
N MET A 113 -7.94 8.92 4.75
CA MET A 113 -6.49 9.09 4.54
C MET A 113 -6.16 10.49 4.05
N SER A 114 -7.17 11.24 3.61
CA SER A 114 -7.02 12.64 3.18
C SER A 114 -8.14 13.50 3.70
N MET A 115 -7.83 14.77 3.92
CA MET A 115 -8.78 15.78 4.39
C MET A 115 -8.48 17.13 3.76
N VAL A 116 -9.53 17.85 3.42
CA VAL A 116 -9.49 19.27 3.11
C VAL A 116 -9.57 20.07 4.41
N VAL A 117 -8.70 21.07 4.53
CA VAL A 117 -8.66 22.03 5.64
C VAL A 117 -8.67 23.43 5.00
N ASP A 118 -9.84 24.06 4.94
CA ASP A 118 -10.05 25.32 4.22
C ASP A 118 -10.44 26.45 5.19
N PRO A 119 -9.58 27.48 5.32
CA PRO A 119 -9.86 28.65 6.17
C PRO A 119 -10.59 29.77 5.45
N VAL A 120 -10.71 29.68 4.12
CA VAL A 120 -11.29 30.72 3.28
C VAL A 120 -12.75 30.42 2.99
N GLY A 121 -13.05 29.15 2.61
CA GLY A 121 -14.39 28.72 2.24
C GLY A 121 -14.51 27.22 2.23
N ILE A 122 -14.99 26.66 1.13
CA ILE A 122 -14.95 25.22 0.84
C ILE A 122 -15.15 24.99 -0.67
N HIS A 123 -14.48 24.04 -1.23
CA HIS A 123 -14.42 23.78 -2.68
C HIS A 123 -15.78 23.52 -3.36
N TYR A 124 -16.81 23.09 -2.64
CA TYR A 124 -18.13 22.78 -3.20
C TYR A 124 -19.13 23.96 -3.16
N LEU A 125 -18.73 25.12 -2.61
CA LEU A 125 -19.55 26.33 -2.61
C LEU A 125 -19.05 27.31 -3.67
N ALA A 126 -19.85 27.55 -4.71
CA ALA A 126 -19.50 28.44 -5.79
C ALA A 126 -19.94 29.92 -5.54
N ASP A 127 -20.68 30.19 -4.46
CA ASP A 127 -21.12 31.56 -4.10
C ASP A 127 -19.98 32.43 -3.53
N ARG A 128 -18.89 31.84 -3.11
CA ARG A 128 -17.71 32.49 -2.52
C ARG A 128 -16.42 31.78 -2.91
N PRO A 129 -15.26 32.45 -2.81
CA PRO A 129 -13.98 31.79 -3.04
C PRO A 129 -13.67 30.74 -1.95
N SER A 130 -12.89 29.73 -2.31
CA SER A 130 -12.25 28.78 -1.42
C SER A 130 -10.73 28.92 -1.51
N LEU A 131 -9.99 28.30 -0.58
CA LEU A 131 -8.53 28.22 -0.69
C LEU A 131 -8.11 27.57 -2.01
N LEU A 132 -8.82 26.50 -2.44
CA LEU A 132 -8.55 25.85 -3.72
C LEU A 132 -8.75 26.81 -4.91
N GLU A 133 -9.82 27.61 -4.90
CA GLU A 133 -10.07 28.59 -5.96
C GLU A 133 -8.96 29.66 -6.01
N ASN A 134 -8.49 30.13 -4.84
CA ASN A 134 -7.37 31.07 -4.76
C ASN A 134 -6.07 30.47 -5.33
N ILE A 135 -5.79 29.19 -5.05
CA ILE A 135 -4.62 28.48 -5.63
C ILE A 135 -4.75 28.38 -7.16
N LEU A 136 -5.95 28.05 -7.67
CA LEU A 136 -6.21 27.88 -9.09
C LEU A 136 -6.20 29.21 -9.87
N GLN A 137 -6.40 30.35 -9.22
CA GLN A 137 -6.25 31.68 -9.84
C GLN A 137 -4.79 32.05 -10.13
N GLN A 138 -3.84 31.36 -9.50
CA GLN A 138 -2.39 31.61 -9.67
C GLN A 138 -1.66 30.28 -9.99
N PRO A 139 -1.98 29.63 -11.12
CA PRO A 139 -1.43 28.32 -11.45
C PRO A 139 0.09 28.34 -11.68
N GLU A 140 0.66 29.51 -12.00
CA GLU A 140 2.11 29.75 -12.12
C GLU A 140 2.84 29.74 -10.76
N ALA A 141 2.13 29.93 -9.65
CA ALA A 141 2.69 29.83 -8.31
C ALA A 141 2.84 28.39 -7.81
N LEU A 142 2.42 27.39 -8.59
CA LEU A 142 2.65 25.97 -8.31
C LEU A 142 4.12 25.62 -8.53
N ARG A 143 4.71 24.96 -7.57
CA ARG A 143 6.14 24.63 -7.58
C ARG A 143 6.42 23.44 -8.52
N PRO A 144 7.62 23.34 -9.11
CA PRO A 144 7.96 22.24 -10.03
C PRO A 144 7.67 20.85 -9.46
N TYR A 145 8.04 20.60 -8.20
CA TYR A 145 7.80 19.29 -7.56
C TYR A 145 6.31 18.96 -7.40
N GLU A 146 5.42 19.97 -7.21
CA GLU A 146 3.97 19.74 -7.13
C GLU A 146 3.40 19.34 -8.49
N LEU A 147 3.93 19.90 -9.56
CA LEU A 147 3.58 19.54 -10.93
C LEU A 147 4.08 18.13 -11.28
N ASP A 148 5.28 17.77 -10.86
CA ASP A 148 5.83 16.43 -11.08
C ASP A 148 5.02 15.37 -10.29
N CYS A 149 4.71 15.66 -9.03
CA CYS A 149 3.83 14.85 -8.20
C CYS A 149 2.44 14.66 -8.85
N ALA A 150 1.86 15.74 -9.42
CA ALA A 150 0.59 15.67 -10.10
C ALA A 150 0.63 14.82 -11.39
N ARG A 151 1.71 14.90 -12.18
CA ARG A 151 1.89 14.05 -13.37
C ARG A 151 1.93 12.58 -12.98
N GLU A 152 2.71 12.24 -11.96
CA GLU A 152 2.81 10.88 -11.45
C GLU A 152 1.47 10.40 -10.88
N LEU A 153 0.78 11.25 -10.12
CA LEU A 153 -0.55 10.94 -9.57
C LEU A 153 -1.58 10.67 -10.68
N ILE A 154 -1.63 11.49 -11.73
CA ILE A 154 -2.49 11.27 -12.90
C ILE A 154 -2.18 9.92 -13.55
N ALA A 155 -0.90 9.61 -13.77
CA ALA A 155 -0.48 8.34 -14.36
C ALA A 155 -0.90 7.15 -13.49
N LEU A 156 -0.70 7.24 -12.17
CA LEU A 156 -1.09 6.21 -11.22
C LEU A 156 -2.61 6.04 -11.15
N MET A 157 -3.39 7.13 -11.11
CA MET A 157 -4.85 7.06 -11.11
C MET A 157 -5.40 6.46 -12.41
N ARG A 158 -4.77 6.77 -13.56
CA ARG A 158 -5.12 6.16 -14.85
C ARG A 158 -4.82 4.67 -14.89
N SER A 159 -3.66 4.25 -14.45
CA SER A 159 -3.23 2.84 -14.52
C SER A 159 -3.95 1.95 -13.50
N SER A 160 -4.15 2.43 -12.26
CA SER A 160 -4.76 1.65 -11.17
C SER A 160 -6.27 1.82 -11.04
N GLY A 161 -6.84 2.86 -11.66
CA GLY A 161 -8.27 3.18 -11.54
C GLY A 161 -8.69 3.57 -10.11
N ILE A 162 -7.79 4.13 -9.31
CA ILE A 162 -8.14 4.66 -7.99
C ILE A 162 -8.80 6.03 -8.09
N GLY A 163 -9.63 6.35 -7.11
CA GLY A 163 -10.35 7.61 -6.96
C GLY A 163 -10.68 7.91 -5.50
N LYS A 164 -11.74 8.64 -5.26
CA LYS A 164 -12.19 8.97 -3.90
C LYS A 164 -12.52 7.73 -3.07
N TYR A 165 -13.21 6.77 -3.68
CA TYR A 165 -13.58 5.48 -3.09
C TYR A 165 -13.09 4.34 -3.97
N ASN A 166 -12.59 3.25 -3.37
CA ASN A 166 -11.88 2.19 -4.07
C ASN A 166 -12.42 0.79 -3.74
N ASN A 167 -13.70 0.69 -3.39
CA ASN A 167 -14.36 -0.53 -2.93
C ASN A 167 -14.98 -1.39 -4.05
N ALA A 168 -14.98 -0.93 -5.29
CA ALA A 168 -15.57 -1.63 -6.42
C ALA A 168 -14.50 -2.20 -7.38
N GLN A 169 -14.83 -3.34 -8.01
CA GLN A 169 -14.00 -3.95 -9.05
C GLN A 169 -14.08 -3.15 -10.35
N ASP A 170 -13.03 -3.26 -11.16
CA ASP A 170 -13.06 -2.70 -12.50
C ASP A 170 -14.03 -3.49 -13.40
N LEU A 171 -14.57 -2.83 -14.43
CA LEU A 171 -15.31 -3.51 -15.48
C LEU A 171 -14.45 -4.58 -16.14
N PRO A 172 -15.00 -5.78 -16.42
CA PRO A 172 -14.30 -6.79 -17.20
C PRO A 172 -13.78 -6.23 -18.53
N ALA A 173 -12.63 -6.72 -18.97
CA ALA A 173 -12.03 -6.24 -20.21
C ALA A 173 -12.93 -6.55 -21.44
N ASP A 174 -13.70 -7.63 -21.39
CA ASP A 174 -14.62 -8.11 -22.41
C ASP A 174 -16.04 -7.55 -22.27
N ASP A 175 -16.32 -6.73 -21.24
CA ASP A 175 -17.65 -6.09 -21.08
C ASP A 175 -18.07 -5.35 -22.35
N PRO A 176 -19.30 -5.58 -22.87
CA PRO A 176 -19.76 -5.02 -24.14
C PRO A 176 -20.06 -3.53 -24.11
N LEU A 177 -20.15 -2.93 -22.92
CA LEU A 177 -20.57 -1.54 -22.75
C LEU A 177 -19.69 -0.57 -23.55
N GLY A 178 -20.33 0.27 -24.36
CA GLY A 178 -19.68 1.28 -25.19
C GLY A 178 -18.92 0.75 -26.40
N ARG A 179 -19.13 -0.54 -26.79
CA ARG A 179 -18.50 -1.14 -27.98
C ARG A 179 -19.34 -1.02 -29.24
N GLU A 180 -20.63 -1.27 -29.13
CA GLU A 180 -21.55 -1.23 -30.29
C GLU A 180 -22.01 0.21 -30.60
N ARG A 181 -22.29 0.98 -29.56
CA ARG A 181 -22.65 2.39 -29.66
C ARG A 181 -21.78 3.21 -28.69
N PRO A 182 -21.40 4.44 -29.05
CA PRO A 182 -20.68 5.33 -28.13
C PRO A 182 -21.47 5.51 -26.83
N LEU A 183 -20.82 5.33 -25.69
CA LEU A 183 -21.43 5.49 -24.38
C LEU A 183 -21.37 6.96 -23.93
N VAL A 184 -22.49 7.47 -23.44
CA VAL A 184 -22.56 8.75 -22.73
C VAL A 184 -23.10 8.50 -21.33
N LEU A 185 -22.40 9.01 -20.32
CA LEU A 185 -22.79 8.87 -18.93
C LEU A 185 -23.35 10.16 -18.37
N VAL A 186 -24.53 10.09 -17.78
CA VAL A 186 -25.14 11.16 -17.00
C VAL A 186 -25.08 10.76 -15.53
N VAL A 187 -24.36 11.52 -14.71
CA VAL A 187 -24.09 11.15 -13.32
C VAL A 187 -25.20 11.71 -12.41
N ASP A 188 -25.93 10.81 -11.79
CA ASP A 188 -26.90 11.13 -10.75
C ASP A 188 -26.24 11.63 -9.47
N GLN A 189 -26.98 12.35 -8.67
CA GLN A 189 -26.54 12.80 -7.35
C GLN A 189 -27.68 12.61 -6.33
N THR A 190 -27.31 12.37 -5.08
CA THR A 190 -28.29 12.23 -4.00
C THR A 190 -29.02 13.54 -3.80
N ALA A 191 -30.35 13.53 -3.87
CA ALA A 191 -31.15 14.72 -3.62
C ALA A 191 -30.93 15.24 -2.18
N GLY A 192 -30.82 16.55 -2.04
CA GLY A 192 -30.46 17.21 -0.77
C GLY A 192 -28.95 17.27 -0.48
N ASP A 193 -28.07 16.86 -1.40
CA ASP A 193 -26.64 17.07 -1.27
C ASP A 193 -26.30 18.56 -1.28
N TYR A 194 -25.50 19.00 -0.30
CA TYR A 194 -25.11 20.41 -0.13
C TYR A 194 -24.34 21.00 -1.32
N SER A 195 -23.67 20.18 -2.11
CA SER A 195 -22.95 20.63 -3.31
C SER A 195 -23.91 21.01 -4.45
N ILE A 196 -25.16 20.53 -4.46
CA ILE A 196 -26.15 20.87 -5.47
C ILE A 196 -26.46 22.39 -5.41
N PRO A 197 -27.07 22.91 -4.32
CA PRO A 197 -27.27 24.36 -4.21
C PRO A 197 -25.95 25.12 -4.11
N GLY A 198 -24.90 24.52 -3.53
CA GLY A 198 -23.56 25.08 -3.45
C GLY A 198 -22.92 25.34 -4.82
N GLY A 199 -23.22 24.55 -5.82
CA GLY A 199 -22.79 24.71 -7.21
C GLY A 199 -23.82 25.40 -8.10
N GLY A 200 -24.83 26.06 -7.52
CA GLY A 200 -25.82 26.87 -8.22
C GLY A 200 -26.96 26.07 -8.88
N LEU A 201 -27.19 24.84 -8.48
CA LEU A 201 -28.21 23.95 -9.04
C LEU A 201 -29.36 23.68 -8.07
N CYS A 202 -30.48 23.26 -8.63
CA CYS A 202 -31.56 22.57 -7.94
C CYS A 202 -31.81 21.18 -8.57
N GLU A 203 -32.67 20.38 -7.97
CA GLU A 203 -32.95 19.02 -8.46
C GLU A 203 -33.53 19.00 -9.88
N ALA A 204 -34.33 20.01 -10.26
CA ALA A 204 -34.89 20.13 -11.60
C ALA A 204 -33.82 20.32 -12.69
N ASP A 205 -32.65 20.84 -12.34
CA ASP A 205 -31.55 21.05 -13.28
C ASP A 205 -30.93 19.71 -13.73
N TYR A 206 -30.99 18.69 -12.88
CA TYR A 206 -30.56 17.34 -13.26
C TYR A 206 -31.46 16.72 -14.33
N VAL A 207 -32.77 16.98 -14.28
CA VAL A 207 -33.68 16.54 -15.33
C VAL A 207 -33.36 17.23 -16.66
N ARG A 208 -33.10 18.56 -16.62
CA ARG A 208 -32.66 19.30 -17.82
C ARG A 208 -31.31 18.77 -18.35
N MET A 209 -30.38 18.42 -17.48
CA MET A 209 -29.10 17.82 -17.84
C MET A 209 -29.30 16.50 -18.62
N LEU A 210 -30.21 15.63 -18.14
CA LEU A 210 -30.54 14.38 -18.82
C LEU A 210 -31.16 14.63 -20.20
N ASP A 211 -32.12 15.56 -20.29
CA ASP A 211 -32.79 15.90 -21.55
C ASP A 211 -31.78 16.44 -22.57
N GLN A 212 -30.88 17.30 -22.14
CA GLN A 212 -29.87 17.86 -23.02
C GLN A 212 -28.83 16.81 -23.43
N ALA A 213 -28.42 15.91 -22.54
CA ALA A 213 -27.52 14.80 -22.88
C ALA A 213 -28.12 13.88 -23.96
N LEU A 214 -29.43 13.61 -23.89
CA LEU A 214 -30.16 12.84 -24.91
C LEU A 214 -30.21 13.59 -26.25
N ALA A 215 -30.53 14.88 -26.23
CA ALA A 215 -30.61 15.70 -27.43
C ALA A 215 -29.26 15.90 -28.16
N GLU A 216 -28.19 16.08 -27.39
CA GLU A 216 -26.84 16.29 -27.93
C GLU A 216 -26.18 14.98 -28.42
N ASN A 217 -26.69 13.81 -28.05
CA ASN A 217 -26.07 12.52 -28.38
C ASN A 217 -27.08 11.50 -28.94
N PRO A 218 -27.75 11.80 -30.05
CA PRO A 218 -28.79 10.90 -30.62
C PRO A 218 -28.21 9.59 -31.16
N ASP A 219 -26.93 9.55 -31.51
CA ASP A 219 -26.19 8.38 -32.00
C ASP A 219 -25.61 7.50 -30.88
N ALA A 220 -25.64 7.98 -29.62
CA ALA A 220 -25.01 7.31 -28.50
C ALA A 220 -26.01 6.52 -27.64
N GLU A 221 -25.47 5.61 -26.86
CA GLU A 221 -26.17 5.01 -25.73
C GLU A 221 -25.99 5.91 -24.51
N VAL A 222 -27.05 6.62 -24.12
CA VAL A 222 -27.06 7.43 -22.90
C VAL A 222 -27.48 6.57 -21.72
N ARG A 223 -26.66 6.52 -20.68
CA ARG A 223 -26.98 5.85 -19.41
C ARG A 223 -26.87 6.80 -18.22
N VAL A 224 -27.78 6.63 -17.26
CA VAL A 224 -27.70 7.33 -15.99
C VAL A 224 -26.91 6.49 -15.00
N ARG A 225 -25.75 6.98 -14.57
CA ARG A 225 -24.98 6.37 -13.48
C ARG A 225 -25.62 6.72 -12.17
N ILE A 226 -26.17 5.73 -11.47
CA ILE A 226 -26.92 5.88 -10.23
C ILE A 226 -26.27 5.09 -9.10
N HIS A 227 -26.34 5.60 -7.87
CA HIS A 227 -25.88 4.87 -6.70
C HIS A 227 -26.84 3.71 -6.36
N PRO A 228 -26.33 2.50 -6.03
CA PRO A 228 -27.19 1.37 -5.67
C PRO A 228 -28.21 1.66 -4.55
N ASP A 229 -27.81 2.46 -3.53
CA ASP A 229 -28.72 2.88 -2.44
C ASP A 229 -29.93 3.68 -2.94
N CYS A 230 -29.78 4.41 -4.03
CA CYS A 230 -30.89 5.15 -4.65
C CYS A 230 -31.87 4.21 -5.34
N LEU A 231 -31.38 3.14 -6.00
CA LEU A 231 -32.24 2.10 -6.58
C LEU A 231 -33.04 1.35 -5.52
N GLY A 232 -32.42 1.09 -4.37
CA GLY A 232 -33.06 0.43 -3.22
C GLY A 232 -34.00 1.34 -2.40
N GLY A 233 -34.17 2.61 -2.80
CA GLY A 233 -35.02 3.58 -2.09
C GLY A 233 -34.43 4.04 -0.74
N GLN A 234 -33.19 3.69 -0.42
CA GLN A 234 -32.54 4.10 0.84
C GLN A 234 -32.06 5.56 0.81
N LYS A 235 -31.82 6.09 -0.39
CA LYS A 235 -31.45 7.49 -0.61
C LYS A 235 -32.28 8.09 -1.74
N PRO A 236 -32.68 9.37 -1.62
CA PRO A 236 -33.35 10.04 -2.73
C PRO A 236 -32.38 10.33 -3.87
N SER A 237 -32.85 10.23 -5.12
CA SER A 237 -32.10 10.47 -6.35
C SER A 237 -32.67 11.66 -7.09
N CYS A 238 -31.81 12.47 -7.74
CA CYS A 238 -32.26 13.56 -8.62
C CYS A 238 -32.73 13.05 -9.99
N LEU A 239 -32.31 11.85 -10.44
CA LEU A 239 -32.54 11.39 -11.82
C LEU A 239 -33.33 10.10 -11.96
N LEU A 240 -33.57 9.33 -10.88
CA LEU A 240 -34.17 7.98 -11.00
C LEU A 240 -35.51 7.99 -11.72
N ASP A 241 -36.43 8.83 -11.28
CA ASP A 241 -37.78 8.88 -11.85
C ASP A 241 -37.77 9.48 -13.29
N ALA A 242 -36.96 10.51 -13.50
CA ALA A 242 -36.78 11.12 -14.82
C ALA A 242 -36.18 10.14 -15.86
N ALA A 243 -35.20 9.34 -15.46
CA ALA A 243 -34.60 8.32 -16.33
C ALA A 243 -35.60 7.21 -16.67
N ARG A 244 -36.35 6.74 -15.68
CA ARG A 244 -37.43 5.74 -15.90
C ARG A 244 -38.52 6.26 -16.86
N ALA A 245 -38.99 7.48 -16.64
CA ALA A 245 -40.02 8.10 -17.48
C ALA A 245 -39.57 8.27 -18.96
N ARG A 246 -38.27 8.39 -19.22
CA ARG A 246 -37.66 8.51 -20.57
C ARG A 246 -37.17 7.21 -21.14
N GLY A 247 -37.31 6.09 -20.43
CA GLY A 247 -36.80 4.79 -20.86
C GLY A 247 -35.26 4.71 -20.92
N VAL A 248 -34.56 5.58 -20.17
CA VAL A 248 -33.10 5.60 -20.16
C VAL A 248 -32.55 4.50 -19.27
N THR A 249 -31.57 3.77 -19.78
CA THR A 249 -30.93 2.67 -19.04
C THR A 249 -30.16 3.20 -17.81
N LEU A 250 -30.40 2.57 -16.66
CA LEU A 250 -29.68 2.84 -15.42
C LEU A 250 -28.43 1.99 -15.33
N GLU A 251 -27.27 2.63 -15.08
CA GLU A 251 -26.01 1.94 -14.79
C GLU A 251 -25.77 1.96 -13.28
N ALA A 252 -26.11 0.86 -12.61
CA ALA A 252 -26.02 0.73 -11.16
C ALA A 252 -25.11 -0.41 -10.70
N ARG A 253 -24.43 -1.08 -11.61
CA ARG A 253 -23.49 -2.16 -11.27
C ARG A 253 -22.43 -1.65 -10.28
N PRO A 254 -22.01 -2.47 -9.31
CA PRO A 254 -20.98 -2.10 -8.35
C PRO A 254 -19.57 -2.17 -8.98
N VAL A 255 -19.35 -1.33 -10.00
CA VAL A 255 -18.09 -1.25 -10.76
C VAL A 255 -17.36 0.06 -10.46
N ALA A 256 -16.03 0.01 -10.51
CA ALA A 256 -15.18 1.17 -10.27
C ALA A 256 -15.45 2.28 -11.29
N TRP A 257 -15.64 3.50 -10.79
CA TRP A 257 -15.96 4.65 -11.61
C TRP A 257 -14.94 4.88 -12.72
N ALA A 258 -13.64 4.80 -12.41
CA ALA A 258 -12.59 5.03 -13.40
C ALA A 258 -12.67 4.06 -14.59
N SER A 259 -13.01 2.79 -14.35
CA SER A 259 -13.14 1.80 -15.44
C SER A 259 -14.38 2.02 -16.26
N LEU A 260 -15.47 2.47 -15.64
CA LEU A 260 -16.71 2.84 -16.33
C LEU A 260 -16.52 4.13 -17.15
N ALA A 261 -15.94 5.16 -16.56
CA ALA A 261 -15.71 6.45 -17.22
C ALA A 261 -14.86 6.30 -18.49
N ARG A 262 -13.80 5.48 -18.46
CA ARG A 262 -12.96 5.22 -19.65
C ARG A 262 -13.71 4.63 -20.85
N ARG A 263 -14.90 4.05 -20.66
CA ARG A 263 -15.75 3.58 -21.74
C ARG A 263 -16.61 4.67 -22.37
N ALA A 264 -16.74 5.80 -21.67
CA ALA A 264 -17.62 6.88 -22.11
C ALA A 264 -16.92 7.82 -23.12
N ARG A 265 -17.65 8.21 -24.15
CA ARG A 265 -17.30 9.30 -25.05
C ARG A 265 -17.37 10.66 -24.35
N ARG A 266 -18.31 10.81 -23.42
CA ARG A 266 -18.57 12.06 -22.67
C ARG A 266 -19.29 11.74 -21.34
N VAL A 267 -19.03 12.57 -20.35
CA VAL A 267 -19.68 12.50 -19.03
C VAL A 267 -20.38 13.83 -18.75
N TYR A 268 -21.65 13.75 -18.35
CA TYR A 268 -22.45 14.89 -17.89
C TYR A 268 -22.58 14.85 -16.36
N VAL A 269 -22.31 15.96 -15.69
CA VAL A 269 -22.36 16.06 -14.23
C VAL A 269 -23.05 17.36 -13.80
N GLY A 270 -23.71 17.34 -12.64
CA GLY A 270 -24.07 18.55 -11.91
C GLY A 270 -22.85 19.13 -11.21
N THR A 271 -22.60 18.66 -9.99
CA THR A 271 -21.50 19.13 -9.13
C THR A 271 -20.60 18.01 -8.62
N SER A 272 -20.80 16.80 -9.10
CA SER A 272 -20.14 15.59 -8.61
C SER A 272 -18.63 15.58 -8.87
N GLN A 273 -17.84 15.11 -7.91
CA GLN A 273 -16.40 14.85 -8.08
C GLN A 273 -16.11 13.82 -9.19
N ALA A 274 -17.08 12.99 -9.56
CA ALA A 274 -16.96 12.02 -10.66
C ALA A 274 -16.53 12.70 -11.98
N GLY A 275 -16.89 13.98 -12.20
CA GLY A 275 -16.43 14.73 -13.36
C GLY A 275 -14.93 15.00 -13.35
N LEU A 276 -14.33 15.37 -12.22
CA LEU A 276 -12.87 15.51 -12.11
C LEU A 276 -12.16 14.18 -12.37
N GLU A 277 -12.67 13.10 -11.81
CA GLU A 277 -12.10 11.77 -12.02
C GLU A 277 -12.22 11.34 -13.49
N ALA A 278 -13.30 11.69 -14.19
CA ALA A 278 -13.44 11.49 -15.64
C ALA A 278 -12.42 12.30 -16.44
N LEU A 279 -12.20 13.58 -16.09
CA LEU A 279 -11.15 14.42 -16.71
C LEU A 279 -9.76 13.79 -16.52
N ILE A 280 -9.46 13.28 -15.33
CA ILE A 280 -8.20 12.57 -15.06
C ILE A 280 -8.07 11.33 -15.96
N GLN A 281 -9.16 10.62 -16.24
CA GLN A 281 -9.16 9.50 -17.19
C GLN A 281 -9.07 9.94 -18.67
N GLY A 282 -9.09 11.24 -18.96
CA GLY A 282 -9.03 11.80 -20.32
C GLY A 282 -10.37 11.86 -21.02
N VAL A 283 -11.48 11.78 -20.29
CA VAL A 283 -12.83 11.81 -20.83
C VAL A 283 -13.38 13.24 -20.80
N PRO A 284 -13.95 13.77 -21.90
CA PRO A 284 -14.62 15.05 -21.93
C PRO A 284 -15.78 15.13 -20.93
N VAL A 285 -15.88 16.25 -20.23
CA VAL A 285 -16.90 16.47 -19.20
C VAL A 285 -17.72 17.74 -19.50
N THR A 286 -19.05 17.61 -19.44
CA THR A 286 -20.00 18.72 -19.47
C THR A 286 -20.53 18.96 -18.05
N CYS A 287 -20.35 20.17 -17.53
CA CYS A 287 -20.80 20.59 -16.20
C CYS A 287 -22.06 21.46 -16.30
N PHE A 288 -23.14 21.04 -15.65
CA PHE A 288 -24.36 21.82 -15.54
C PHE A 288 -24.32 22.80 -14.37
N GLY A 289 -23.61 22.46 -13.30
CA GLY A 289 -23.31 23.33 -12.17
C GLY A 289 -21.88 23.84 -12.17
N LEU A 290 -21.48 24.39 -11.04
CA LEU A 290 -20.17 25.01 -10.84
C LEU A 290 -19.32 24.23 -9.82
N PRO A 291 -18.97 22.94 -10.06
CA PRO A 291 -17.99 22.28 -9.22
C PRO A 291 -16.65 23.01 -9.26
N PHE A 292 -15.76 22.71 -8.33
CA PHE A 292 -14.49 23.43 -8.19
C PHE A 292 -13.57 23.33 -9.43
N TYR A 293 -13.76 22.32 -10.27
CA TYR A 293 -12.99 22.10 -11.51
C TYR A 293 -13.65 22.70 -12.77
N ALA A 294 -14.88 23.26 -12.66
CA ALA A 294 -15.54 23.98 -13.75
C ALA A 294 -15.12 25.46 -13.82
N GLY A 295 -15.29 26.09 -14.97
CA GLY A 295 -14.99 27.52 -15.20
C GLY A 295 -13.52 27.82 -15.52
N TRP A 296 -12.67 26.81 -15.66
CA TRP A 296 -11.23 26.94 -15.93
C TRP A 296 -10.84 26.63 -17.39
N GLY A 297 -11.81 26.27 -18.24
CA GLY A 297 -11.58 25.89 -19.65
C GLY A 297 -11.20 24.43 -19.86
N LEU A 298 -11.32 23.58 -18.85
CA LEU A 298 -11.09 22.14 -18.93
C LEU A 298 -12.37 21.32 -19.15
N THR A 299 -13.52 21.94 -18.95
CA THR A 299 -14.85 21.37 -19.05
C THR A 299 -15.72 22.19 -20.00
N ASP A 300 -16.77 21.57 -20.53
CA ASP A 300 -17.84 22.23 -21.25
C ASP A 300 -18.88 22.71 -20.22
N ASP A 301 -18.82 24.00 -19.86
CA ASP A 301 -19.56 24.55 -18.74
C ASP A 301 -20.87 25.22 -19.20
N ARG A 302 -22.01 24.80 -18.62
CA ARG A 302 -23.33 25.37 -18.91
C ARG A 302 -23.65 26.62 -18.05
N MET A 303 -22.80 26.87 -17.06
CA MET A 303 -22.88 28.07 -16.20
C MET A 303 -21.53 28.79 -16.19
N ALA A 304 -21.58 30.12 -16.11
CA ALA A 304 -20.39 30.94 -15.99
C ALA A 304 -20.12 31.37 -14.55
N ILE A 305 -18.85 31.50 -14.20
CA ILE A 305 -18.39 32.05 -12.93
C ILE A 305 -17.32 33.12 -13.20
N PRO A 306 -17.67 34.40 -13.28
CA PRO A 306 -16.79 35.48 -13.79
C PRO A 306 -15.48 35.64 -13.03
N ARG A 307 -15.41 35.25 -11.76
CA ARG A 307 -14.19 35.35 -10.95
C ARG A 307 -13.13 34.31 -11.30
N ARG A 308 -13.46 33.16 -11.97
CA ARG A 308 -12.52 32.13 -12.41
C ARG A 308 -11.92 32.52 -13.77
N GLN A 309 -10.86 33.34 -13.76
CA GLN A 309 -10.27 33.91 -14.98
C GLN A 309 -9.04 33.15 -15.46
N ALA A 310 -8.29 32.52 -14.57
CA ALA A 310 -7.12 31.70 -14.92
C ALA A 310 -7.50 30.50 -15.81
N ARG A 311 -6.51 29.94 -16.51
CA ARG A 311 -6.67 28.78 -17.40
C ARG A 311 -5.65 27.70 -17.06
N PRO A 312 -5.73 27.08 -15.86
CA PRO A 312 -4.86 25.99 -15.51
C PRO A 312 -5.08 24.80 -16.45
N ASN A 313 -4.00 24.09 -16.79
CA ASN A 313 -4.11 22.79 -17.44
C ASN A 313 -4.46 21.68 -16.41
N LEU A 314 -4.71 20.46 -16.90
CA LEU A 314 -5.10 19.33 -16.02
C LEU A 314 -4.04 19.04 -14.94
N VAL A 315 -2.75 19.12 -15.27
CA VAL A 315 -1.67 18.87 -14.28
C VAL A 315 -1.70 19.94 -13.19
N GLN A 316 -1.90 21.21 -13.55
CA GLN A 316 -2.03 22.31 -12.60
C GLN A 316 -3.30 22.17 -11.73
N LEU A 317 -4.44 21.76 -12.31
CA LEU A 317 -5.66 21.48 -11.56
C LEU A 317 -5.45 20.36 -10.52
N VAL A 318 -4.81 19.26 -10.93
CA VAL A 318 -4.51 18.14 -10.02
C VAL A 318 -3.46 18.53 -8.98
N ALA A 319 -2.43 19.29 -9.34
CA ALA A 319 -1.45 19.82 -8.39
C ALA A 319 -2.12 20.72 -7.33
N ALA A 320 -2.98 21.62 -7.75
CA ALA A 320 -3.73 22.48 -6.84
C ALA A 320 -4.65 21.68 -5.91
N ALA A 321 -5.48 20.79 -6.47
CA ALA A 321 -6.51 20.08 -5.72
C ALA A 321 -5.94 18.96 -4.85
N TYR A 322 -5.12 18.09 -5.41
CA TYR A 322 -4.64 16.89 -4.70
C TYR A 322 -3.34 17.15 -3.94
N VAL A 323 -2.41 17.95 -4.47
CA VAL A 323 -1.10 18.07 -3.83
C VAL A 323 -1.06 19.24 -2.84
N ARG A 324 -1.58 20.42 -3.20
CA ARG A 324 -1.48 21.61 -2.35
C ARG A 324 -2.67 21.80 -1.40
N TYR A 325 -3.89 21.52 -1.85
CA TYR A 325 -5.10 21.80 -1.09
C TYR A 325 -5.46 20.70 -0.09
N CYS A 326 -5.29 19.42 -0.44
CA CYS A 326 -5.56 18.30 0.45
C CYS A 326 -4.37 17.99 1.36
N ARG A 327 -4.67 17.56 2.58
CA ARG A 327 -3.70 17.01 3.54
C ARG A 327 -3.86 15.52 3.64
N TYR A 328 -2.76 14.80 3.89
CA TYR A 328 -2.72 13.34 3.85
C TYR A 328 -2.07 12.78 5.10
N VAL A 329 -2.57 11.61 5.52
CA VAL A 329 -2.00 10.82 6.60
C VAL A 329 -1.71 9.41 6.08
N ASN A 330 -0.49 8.95 6.32
CA ASN A 330 -0.09 7.60 5.95
C ASN A 330 -0.82 6.60 6.87
N PRO A 331 -1.66 5.69 6.33
CA PRO A 331 -2.44 4.75 7.13
C PRO A 331 -1.59 3.71 7.87
N LEU A 332 -0.34 3.51 7.46
CA LEU A 332 0.57 2.54 8.08
C LEU A 332 1.17 3.04 9.39
N ASN A 333 1.41 4.34 9.54
CA ASN A 333 2.07 4.89 10.72
C ASN A 333 1.35 6.09 11.37
N GLY A 334 0.30 6.62 10.74
CA GLY A 334 -0.49 7.75 11.24
C GLY A 334 0.23 9.11 11.14
N GLN A 335 1.32 9.21 10.40
CA GLN A 335 2.07 10.46 10.21
C GLN A 335 1.56 11.23 8.99
N LEU A 336 1.78 12.56 8.98
CA LEU A 336 1.58 13.36 7.79
C LEU A 336 2.41 12.82 6.63
N THR A 337 1.85 12.87 5.43
CA THR A 337 2.47 12.39 4.21
C THR A 337 1.95 13.15 2.99
N ASP A 338 2.34 12.74 1.82
CA ASP A 338 1.96 13.32 0.53
C ASP A 338 0.86 12.52 -0.20
N ALA A 339 0.33 13.10 -1.27
CA ALA A 339 -0.71 12.52 -2.11
C ALA A 339 -0.29 11.19 -2.76
N LEU A 340 0.97 11.08 -3.21
CA LEU A 340 1.48 9.89 -3.89
C LEU A 340 1.60 8.69 -2.95
N THR A 341 2.06 8.91 -1.73
CA THR A 341 2.13 7.86 -0.70
C THR A 341 0.75 7.25 -0.46
N VAL A 342 -0.28 8.08 -0.29
CA VAL A 342 -1.65 7.59 -0.10
C VAL A 342 -2.20 6.95 -1.38
N ALA A 343 -1.94 7.53 -2.54
CA ALA A 343 -2.37 6.96 -3.82
C ALA A 343 -1.75 5.59 -4.08
N ARG A 344 -0.45 5.43 -3.83
CA ARG A 344 0.25 4.13 -3.95
C ARG A 344 -0.30 3.10 -2.98
N GLN A 345 -0.61 3.51 -1.74
CA GLN A 345 -1.25 2.64 -0.76
C GLN A 345 -2.63 2.17 -1.21
N LEU A 346 -3.46 3.08 -1.74
CA LEU A 346 -4.78 2.74 -2.29
C LEU A 346 -4.65 1.81 -3.50
N ALA A 347 -3.73 2.10 -4.42
CA ALA A 347 -3.48 1.27 -5.60
C ALA A 347 -2.99 -0.14 -5.21
N SER A 348 -2.06 -0.24 -4.25
CA SER A 348 -1.56 -1.52 -3.74
C SER A 348 -2.68 -2.35 -3.07
N THR A 349 -3.53 -1.70 -2.28
CA THR A 349 -4.68 -2.36 -1.64
C THR A 349 -5.69 -2.86 -2.69
N LYS A 350 -6.04 -2.03 -3.68
CA LYS A 350 -6.93 -2.40 -4.79
C LYS A 350 -6.34 -3.55 -5.61
N ALA A 351 -5.04 -3.50 -5.93
CA ALA A 351 -4.35 -4.54 -6.69
C ALA A 351 -4.34 -5.88 -5.94
N ARG A 352 -4.10 -5.88 -4.60
CA ARG A 352 -4.25 -7.08 -3.78
C ARG A 352 -5.66 -7.63 -3.84
N ASP A 353 -6.66 -6.78 -3.62
CA ASP A 353 -8.06 -7.19 -3.63
C ASP A 353 -8.47 -7.80 -5.00
N ALA A 354 -8.00 -7.21 -6.11
CA ALA A 354 -8.21 -7.74 -7.45
C ALA A 354 -7.50 -9.07 -7.71
N ALA A 355 -6.24 -9.20 -7.27
CA ALA A 355 -5.46 -10.42 -7.45
C ALA A 355 -6.07 -11.63 -6.72
N PHE A 356 -6.76 -11.41 -5.61
CA PHE A 356 -7.40 -12.44 -4.79
C PHE A 356 -8.93 -12.38 -4.81
N ALA A 357 -9.51 -11.77 -5.83
CA ALA A 357 -10.96 -11.86 -6.07
C ALA A 357 -11.39 -13.32 -6.32
N GLY A 358 -12.60 -13.67 -5.86
CA GLY A 358 -13.14 -15.03 -5.95
C GLY A 358 -12.64 -16.00 -4.86
N PRO A 359 -13.05 -17.27 -4.94
CA PRO A 359 -12.74 -18.27 -3.93
C PRO A 359 -11.25 -18.65 -3.91
N THR A 360 -10.66 -18.66 -2.74
CA THR A 360 -9.27 -19.06 -2.51
C THR A 360 -9.21 -20.03 -1.33
N THR A 361 -8.75 -21.27 -1.57
CA THR A 361 -8.61 -22.30 -0.54
C THR A 361 -7.13 -22.50 -0.19
N VAL A 362 -6.79 -22.39 1.08
CA VAL A 362 -5.43 -22.44 1.60
C VAL A 362 -5.16 -23.75 2.30
N LEU A 363 -4.05 -24.40 1.94
CA LEU A 363 -3.58 -25.69 2.47
C LEU A 363 -2.24 -25.57 3.20
N GLY A 364 -1.94 -26.51 4.08
CA GLY A 364 -0.63 -26.66 4.73
C GLY A 364 -0.32 -25.61 5.80
N VAL A 365 -1.27 -24.74 6.17
CA VAL A 365 -1.04 -23.66 7.13
C VAL A 365 -1.58 -24.00 8.51
N LYS A 366 -0.71 -24.01 9.52
CA LYS A 366 -1.10 -24.21 10.92
C LYS A 366 -2.03 -23.10 11.42
N ARG A 367 -3.00 -23.45 12.29
CA ARG A 367 -4.07 -22.55 12.76
C ARG A 367 -3.56 -21.20 13.29
N HIS A 368 -2.49 -21.18 14.06
CA HIS A 368 -1.89 -19.97 14.61
C HIS A 368 -1.22 -19.06 13.56
N LYS A 369 -0.92 -19.57 12.36
CA LYS A 369 -0.35 -18.80 11.24
C LYS A 369 -1.42 -18.28 10.27
N GLN A 370 -2.69 -18.71 10.40
CA GLN A 370 -3.75 -18.35 9.46
C GLN A 370 -4.02 -16.84 9.41
N HIS A 371 -3.91 -16.15 10.56
CA HIS A 371 -4.06 -14.69 10.60
C HIS A 371 -3.00 -13.98 9.72
N ASN A 372 -1.75 -14.48 9.76
CA ASN A 372 -0.68 -13.95 8.92
C ASN A 372 -0.98 -14.13 7.42
N ILE A 373 -1.50 -15.31 7.02
CA ILE A 373 -1.92 -15.54 5.63
C ILE A 373 -3.06 -14.61 5.21
N ARG A 374 -4.06 -14.39 6.08
CA ARG A 374 -5.16 -13.45 5.79
C ARG A 374 -4.64 -12.04 5.48
N ARG A 375 -3.64 -11.57 6.22
CA ARG A 375 -3.02 -10.24 6.03
C ARG A 375 -2.53 -10.00 4.61
N PHE A 376 -1.94 -11.03 3.98
CA PHE A 376 -1.36 -10.93 2.63
C PHE A 376 -2.38 -11.20 1.52
N PHE A 377 -3.34 -12.12 1.75
CA PHE A 377 -4.12 -12.73 0.68
C PHE A 377 -5.63 -12.58 0.85
N ALA A 378 -6.11 -12.01 1.96
CA ALA A 378 -7.53 -11.66 2.06
C ALA A 378 -7.87 -10.53 1.10
N SER A 379 -9.02 -10.65 0.44
CA SER A 379 -9.57 -9.67 -0.48
C SER A 379 -11.01 -9.38 -0.11
N ARG A 380 -11.45 -8.14 -0.26
CA ARG A 380 -12.87 -7.77 -0.11
C ARG A 380 -13.74 -8.36 -1.21
N TRP A 381 -13.13 -8.75 -2.32
CA TRP A 381 -13.82 -9.35 -3.49
C TRP A 381 -13.64 -10.87 -3.57
N GLY A 382 -13.08 -11.48 -2.51
CA GLY A 382 -12.78 -12.90 -2.47
C GLY A 382 -13.15 -13.54 -1.13
N GLN A 383 -13.18 -14.88 -1.16
CA GLN A 383 -13.37 -15.70 0.03
C GLN A 383 -12.12 -16.52 0.29
N LEU A 384 -11.41 -16.25 1.38
CA LEU A 384 -10.24 -17.00 1.78
C LEU A 384 -10.62 -18.04 2.84
N ARG A 385 -10.51 -19.32 2.50
CA ARG A 385 -10.81 -20.47 3.36
C ARG A 385 -9.56 -21.29 3.64
N PHE A 386 -9.51 -21.94 4.80
CA PHE A 386 -8.45 -22.87 5.16
C PHE A 386 -9.02 -24.29 5.19
N SER A 387 -8.29 -25.22 4.57
CA SER A 387 -8.69 -26.60 4.45
C SER A 387 -7.51 -27.55 4.66
N VAL A 388 -7.82 -28.83 4.72
CA VAL A 388 -6.85 -29.92 4.62
C VAL A 388 -7.05 -30.62 3.27
N ASP A 389 -6.00 -31.25 2.77
CA ASP A 389 -6.11 -32.00 1.52
C ASP A 389 -7.05 -33.21 1.68
N GLY A 390 -7.78 -33.52 0.62
CA GLY A 390 -8.71 -34.64 0.57
C GLY A 390 -9.09 -34.99 -0.87
N PRO A 391 -9.65 -36.20 -1.10
CA PRO A 391 -9.90 -36.69 -2.46
C PRO A 391 -10.78 -35.79 -3.32
N GLN A 392 -11.74 -35.08 -2.72
CA GLN A 392 -12.72 -34.26 -3.44
C GLN A 392 -12.37 -32.77 -3.47
N LEU A 393 -11.33 -32.31 -2.73
CA LEU A 393 -11.04 -30.89 -2.55
C LEU A 393 -10.80 -30.17 -3.88
N VAL A 394 -9.98 -30.74 -4.74
CA VAL A 394 -9.63 -30.11 -6.04
C VAL A 394 -10.88 -29.96 -6.90
N ASN A 395 -11.76 -30.97 -6.94
CA ASN A 395 -13.01 -30.90 -7.70
C ASN A 395 -13.99 -29.86 -7.14
N GLN A 396 -14.05 -29.71 -5.82
CA GLN A 396 -14.86 -28.66 -5.18
C GLN A 396 -14.34 -27.26 -5.56
N VAL A 397 -13.02 -27.06 -5.51
CA VAL A 397 -12.41 -25.78 -5.88
C VAL A 397 -12.61 -25.49 -7.38
N ALA A 398 -12.56 -26.52 -8.24
CA ALA A 398 -12.85 -26.37 -9.66
C ALA A 398 -14.30 -25.96 -9.92
N ALA A 399 -15.26 -26.60 -9.26
CA ALA A 399 -16.68 -26.26 -9.37
C ALA A 399 -17.00 -24.83 -8.93
N GLU A 400 -16.24 -24.29 -7.98
CA GLU A 400 -16.35 -22.90 -7.51
C GLU A 400 -15.56 -21.90 -8.37
N GLN A 401 -14.88 -22.35 -9.43
CA GLN A 401 -13.93 -21.54 -10.21
C GLN A 401 -12.88 -20.86 -9.34
N GLY A 402 -12.47 -21.55 -8.28
CA GLY A 402 -11.55 -21.06 -7.28
C GLY A 402 -10.09 -21.37 -7.60
N ARG A 403 -9.22 -21.11 -6.61
CA ARG A 403 -7.79 -21.40 -6.65
C ARG A 403 -7.31 -22.03 -5.35
N LEU A 404 -6.16 -22.71 -5.43
CA LEU A 404 -5.46 -23.27 -4.30
C LEU A 404 -4.23 -22.44 -3.95
N LEU A 405 -4.06 -22.13 -2.67
CA LEU A 405 -2.81 -21.68 -2.08
C LEU A 405 -2.26 -22.78 -1.18
N VAL A 406 -1.00 -23.14 -1.33
CA VAL A 406 -0.37 -24.14 -0.47
C VAL A 406 0.92 -23.58 0.13
N TRP A 407 1.16 -23.84 1.42
CA TRP A 407 2.49 -23.63 1.98
C TRP A 407 3.47 -24.58 1.30
N ALA A 408 4.47 -24.05 0.58
CA ALA A 408 5.27 -24.83 -0.36
C ALA A 408 5.93 -26.06 0.27
N ALA A 409 6.56 -25.90 1.44
CA ALA A 409 7.17 -27.02 2.18
C ALA A 409 6.15 -28.06 2.73
N ARG A 410 4.86 -27.90 2.47
CA ARG A 410 3.77 -28.78 2.93
C ARG A 410 2.79 -29.11 1.82
N GLU A 411 3.23 -29.00 0.58
CA GLU A 411 2.44 -29.42 -0.56
C GLU A 411 2.21 -30.93 -0.49
N PRO A 412 0.95 -31.39 -0.48
CA PRO A 412 0.66 -32.83 -0.50
C PRO A 412 1.14 -33.47 -1.80
N ALA A 413 1.65 -34.67 -1.72
CA ALA A 413 2.08 -35.45 -2.90
C ALA A 413 0.93 -35.58 -3.92
N GLY A 414 1.24 -35.32 -5.18
CA GLY A 414 0.28 -35.37 -6.29
C GLY A 414 -0.75 -34.23 -6.35
N LEU A 415 -0.71 -33.23 -5.43
CA LEU A 415 -1.65 -32.11 -5.46
C LEU A 415 -1.50 -31.28 -6.75
N ALA A 416 -0.27 -31.00 -7.15
CA ALA A 416 0.01 -30.22 -8.38
C ALA A 416 -0.59 -30.90 -9.63
N GLU A 417 -0.42 -32.20 -9.74
CA GLU A 417 -0.96 -32.96 -10.87
C GLU A 417 -2.50 -32.99 -10.86
N ARG A 418 -3.13 -33.25 -9.70
CA ARG A 418 -4.59 -33.20 -9.57
C ARG A 418 -5.15 -31.82 -9.92
N ALA A 419 -4.51 -30.75 -9.44
CA ALA A 419 -4.91 -29.38 -9.74
C ALA A 419 -4.78 -29.05 -11.23
N ARG A 420 -3.67 -29.47 -11.86
CA ARG A 420 -3.43 -29.31 -13.29
C ARG A 420 -4.49 -30.01 -14.13
N GLN A 421 -4.81 -31.28 -13.81
CA GLN A 421 -5.83 -32.08 -14.50
C GLN A 421 -7.23 -31.45 -14.39
N ALA A 422 -7.56 -30.87 -13.23
CA ALA A 422 -8.84 -30.20 -12.99
C ALA A 422 -8.88 -28.73 -13.47
N GLY A 423 -7.79 -28.19 -14.04
CA GLY A 423 -7.70 -26.79 -14.44
C GLY A 423 -7.72 -25.79 -13.28
N VAL A 424 -7.38 -26.22 -12.05
CA VAL A 424 -7.39 -25.37 -10.86
C VAL A 424 -6.01 -24.70 -10.69
N PRO A 425 -5.95 -23.35 -10.64
CA PRO A 425 -4.72 -22.65 -10.34
C PRO A 425 -4.16 -23.04 -8.95
N LEU A 426 -2.92 -23.50 -8.90
CA LEU A 426 -2.21 -23.82 -7.68
C LEU A 426 -1.05 -22.83 -7.49
N TRP A 427 -1.06 -22.11 -6.38
CA TRP A 427 -0.03 -21.14 -6.01
C TRP A 427 0.68 -21.57 -4.72
N ARG A 428 1.99 -21.43 -4.69
CA ARG A 428 2.84 -21.78 -3.56
C ARG A 428 3.21 -20.54 -2.77
N VAL A 429 3.17 -20.64 -1.45
CA VAL A 429 3.47 -19.56 -0.52
C VAL A 429 4.62 -19.97 0.39
N GLU A 430 5.57 -19.05 0.63
CA GLU A 430 6.67 -19.25 1.56
C GLU A 430 7.08 -17.94 2.21
N ASP A 431 7.91 -18.00 3.27
CA ASP A 431 8.50 -16.82 3.91
C ASP A 431 9.34 -16.01 2.91
N GLY A 432 9.19 -14.68 2.92
CA GLY A 432 9.99 -13.76 2.10
C GLY A 432 11.35 -13.46 2.71
N PHE A 433 12.09 -12.54 2.06
CA PHE A 433 13.49 -12.27 2.37
C PHE A 433 13.70 -11.25 3.50
N LEU A 434 12.84 -10.23 3.61
CA LEU A 434 12.77 -9.29 4.74
C LEU A 434 11.64 -9.73 5.68
N ARG A 435 11.95 -10.66 6.60
CA ARG A 435 10.89 -11.46 7.22
C ARG A 435 10.37 -10.90 8.55
N SER A 436 11.20 -10.80 9.56
CA SER A 436 10.72 -10.49 10.92
C SER A 436 11.84 -10.05 11.85
N THR A 437 11.47 -9.46 12.97
CA THR A 437 12.31 -9.37 14.16
C THR A 437 12.06 -10.64 15.00
N GLY A 438 13.05 -11.54 15.03
CA GLY A 438 12.96 -12.81 15.71
C GLY A 438 12.70 -14.02 14.80
N LEU A 439 12.86 -15.21 15.35
CA LEU A 439 12.83 -16.49 14.63
C LEU A 439 11.42 -16.89 14.20
N GLY A 440 11.31 -17.52 13.06
CA GLY A 440 10.06 -18.13 12.59
C GLY A 440 9.50 -19.21 13.52
N ALA A 441 10.39 -19.95 14.17
CA ALA A 441 10.03 -20.95 15.16
C ALA A 441 9.39 -20.39 16.45
N THR A 442 9.56 -19.09 16.72
CA THR A 442 8.92 -18.38 17.84
C THR A 442 7.60 -17.70 17.47
N ASN A 443 7.04 -18.00 16.29
CA ASN A 443 5.79 -17.42 15.76
C ASN A 443 5.83 -15.92 15.54
N SER A 444 7.02 -15.32 15.35
CA SER A 444 7.13 -13.91 14.95
C SER A 444 6.38 -13.69 13.64
N PRO A 445 5.46 -12.70 13.59
CA PRO A 445 4.70 -12.41 12.37
C PRO A 445 5.64 -12.07 11.21
N ALA A 446 5.33 -12.56 10.02
CA ALA A 446 6.10 -12.21 8.83
C ALA A 446 5.65 -10.86 8.26
N LEU A 447 6.63 -10.01 7.92
CA LEU A 447 6.43 -8.76 7.15
C LEU A 447 6.48 -9.02 5.65
N SER A 448 7.07 -10.13 5.22
CA SER A 448 7.10 -10.53 3.81
C SER A 448 6.79 -12.01 3.62
N LEU A 449 6.04 -12.29 2.56
CA LEU A 449 5.82 -13.62 1.99
C LEU A 449 6.14 -13.57 0.49
N VAL A 450 6.40 -14.73 -0.09
CA VAL A 450 6.45 -14.90 -1.54
C VAL A 450 5.27 -15.72 -2.01
N LEU A 451 4.85 -15.47 -3.23
CA LEU A 451 3.79 -16.22 -3.93
C LEU A 451 4.33 -16.63 -5.29
N ASP A 452 4.26 -17.90 -5.59
CA ASP A 452 4.81 -18.48 -6.82
C ASP A 452 3.78 -19.37 -7.50
N ARG A 453 3.67 -19.25 -8.80
CA ARG A 453 2.73 -20.01 -9.65
C ARG A 453 3.43 -21.15 -10.39
N GLY A 454 4.68 -20.95 -10.78
CA GLY A 454 5.50 -21.90 -11.54
C GLY A 454 6.17 -22.96 -10.67
N GLY A 455 6.57 -22.57 -9.44
CA GLY A 455 7.31 -23.42 -8.53
C GLY A 455 7.48 -22.80 -7.17
N ILE A 456 8.71 -22.72 -6.69
CA ILE A 456 9.10 -21.92 -5.52
C ILE A 456 10.60 -21.59 -5.63
N HIS A 457 10.99 -20.39 -5.20
CA HIS A 457 12.33 -19.84 -5.38
C HIS A 457 13.51 -20.69 -4.87
N TYR A 458 13.28 -21.60 -3.93
CA TYR A 458 14.33 -22.48 -3.39
C TYR A 458 14.40 -23.86 -4.06
N ASP A 459 13.46 -24.18 -4.97
CA ASP A 459 13.45 -25.44 -5.72
C ASP A 459 13.89 -25.17 -7.17
N ALA A 460 15.15 -25.49 -7.48
CA ALA A 460 15.69 -25.36 -8.81
C ALA A 460 15.24 -26.44 -9.81
N GLN A 461 14.46 -27.42 -9.42
CA GLN A 461 13.94 -28.44 -10.36
C GLN A 461 12.84 -27.87 -11.25
N SER A 462 12.09 -26.88 -10.78
CA SER A 462 11.05 -26.17 -11.52
C SER A 462 11.41 -24.70 -11.71
N ALA A 463 10.97 -24.11 -12.83
CA ALA A 463 11.13 -22.67 -13.05
C ALA A 463 10.14 -21.90 -12.18
N SER A 464 10.63 -21.23 -11.14
CA SER A 464 9.83 -20.35 -10.29
C SER A 464 9.49 -19.02 -10.96
N ASP A 465 8.44 -18.32 -10.48
CA ASP A 465 8.15 -16.96 -10.93
C ASP A 465 9.35 -16.03 -10.71
N LEU A 466 10.15 -16.22 -9.63
CA LEU A 466 11.38 -15.47 -9.43
C LEU A 466 12.42 -15.78 -10.53
N GLU A 467 12.63 -17.07 -10.86
CA GLU A 467 13.57 -17.44 -11.93
C GLU A 467 13.15 -16.82 -13.27
N GLN A 468 11.85 -16.81 -13.58
CA GLN A 468 11.31 -16.15 -14.78
C GLN A 468 11.54 -14.63 -14.76
N LEU A 469 11.31 -13.97 -13.63
CA LEU A 469 11.59 -12.55 -13.46
C LEU A 469 13.05 -12.22 -13.65
N LEU A 470 13.96 -13.03 -13.11
CA LEU A 470 15.39 -12.82 -13.23
C LEU A 470 15.91 -13.11 -14.64
N GLN A 471 15.41 -14.16 -15.29
CA GLN A 471 15.82 -14.57 -16.63
C GLN A 471 15.31 -13.62 -17.72
N HIS A 472 14.05 -13.19 -17.65
CA HIS A 472 13.35 -12.49 -18.72
C HIS A 472 12.84 -11.10 -18.34
N GLY A 473 12.90 -10.72 -17.05
CA GLY A 473 12.37 -9.42 -16.61
C GLY A 473 13.13 -8.25 -17.22
N ASP A 474 12.39 -7.23 -17.59
CA ASP A 474 12.96 -5.94 -17.98
C ASP A 474 13.12 -5.03 -16.76
N TYR A 475 14.29 -4.42 -16.61
CA TYR A 475 14.65 -3.57 -15.47
C TYR A 475 15.06 -2.20 -15.98
N ASP A 476 14.19 -1.23 -15.86
CA ASP A 476 14.47 0.15 -16.24
C ASP A 476 15.40 0.87 -15.23
N ALA A 477 15.99 1.97 -15.64
CA ALA A 477 16.93 2.72 -14.81
C ALA A 477 16.33 3.19 -13.47
N PRO A 478 15.07 3.68 -13.37
CA PRO A 478 14.43 3.99 -12.10
C PRO A 478 14.32 2.80 -11.14
N SER A 479 13.90 1.64 -11.64
CA SER A 479 13.79 0.40 -10.81
C SER A 479 15.13 -0.06 -10.28
N LEU A 480 16.20 0.04 -11.10
CA LEU A 480 17.57 -0.28 -10.67
C LEU A 480 18.10 0.71 -9.64
N ALA A 481 17.83 2.01 -9.82
CA ALA A 481 18.18 3.03 -8.84
C ALA A 481 17.44 2.84 -7.50
N GLU A 482 16.18 2.43 -7.54
CA GLU A 482 15.43 2.06 -6.34
C GLU A 482 16.02 0.84 -5.64
N ALA A 483 16.35 -0.21 -6.39
CA ALA A 483 16.99 -1.42 -5.87
C ALA A 483 18.35 -1.12 -5.21
N ALA A 484 19.18 -0.28 -5.84
CA ALA A 484 20.46 0.15 -5.30
C ALA A 484 20.30 0.91 -3.96
N ARG A 485 19.33 1.84 -3.88
CA ARG A 485 19.03 2.56 -2.64
C ARG A 485 18.51 1.63 -1.53
N LEU A 486 17.58 0.73 -1.87
CA LEU A 486 17.05 -0.25 -0.91
C LEU A 486 18.18 -1.15 -0.37
N ARG A 487 19.06 -1.64 -1.26
CA ARG A 487 20.25 -2.42 -0.89
C ARG A 487 21.15 -1.64 0.08
N ALA A 488 21.48 -0.40 -0.27
CA ALA A 488 22.31 0.46 0.58
C ALA A 488 21.69 0.65 1.99
N GLN A 489 20.39 0.83 2.05
CA GLN A 489 19.69 1.00 3.33
C GLN A 489 19.63 -0.31 4.15
N ILE A 490 19.45 -1.48 3.51
CA ILE A 490 19.54 -2.80 4.16
C ILE A 490 20.91 -2.99 4.79
N VAL A 491 21.97 -2.64 4.06
CA VAL A 491 23.35 -2.73 4.55
C VAL A 491 23.58 -1.77 5.71
N ALA A 492 23.21 -0.50 5.56
CA ALA A 492 23.40 0.54 6.58
C ALA A 492 22.64 0.21 7.89
N SER A 493 21.44 -0.34 7.79
CA SER A 493 20.63 -0.73 8.96
C SER A 493 21.08 -2.04 9.62
N GLY A 494 21.99 -2.79 9.00
CA GLY A 494 22.39 -4.12 9.48
C GLY A 494 21.27 -5.15 9.43
N THR A 495 20.24 -4.92 8.61
CA THR A 495 19.07 -5.80 8.53
C THR A 495 19.44 -7.16 7.94
N SER A 496 18.89 -8.22 8.52
CA SER A 496 18.95 -9.62 8.07
C SER A 496 17.55 -10.24 8.02
N LYS A 497 17.41 -11.49 7.57
CA LYS A 497 16.12 -12.18 7.48
C LYS A 497 15.39 -12.25 8.84
N PHE A 498 16.13 -12.47 9.94
CA PHE A 498 15.57 -12.69 11.26
C PHE A 498 15.83 -11.59 12.28
N ASN A 499 16.78 -10.70 12.04
CA ASN A 499 17.08 -9.52 12.89
C ASN A 499 17.19 -9.86 14.37
N LEU A 500 18.06 -10.79 14.74
CA LEU A 500 18.18 -11.32 16.11
C LEU A 500 18.76 -10.30 17.12
N ARG A 501 19.39 -9.23 16.61
CA ARG A 501 19.92 -8.09 17.40
C ARG A 501 20.80 -8.51 18.56
N SER A 502 21.61 -9.56 18.39
CA SER A 502 22.60 -9.94 19.38
C SER A 502 23.59 -8.79 19.61
N LYS A 503 23.86 -8.46 20.87
CA LYS A 503 24.88 -7.47 21.25
C LYS A 503 26.30 -8.05 21.20
N LEU A 504 26.42 -9.38 21.06
CA LEU A 504 27.71 -10.05 20.97
C LEU A 504 28.42 -9.62 19.68
N ARG A 505 29.64 -9.12 19.81
CA ARG A 505 30.53 -8.73 18.71
C ARG A 505 31.83 -9.52 18.88
N PRO A 506 31.84 -10.83 18.55
CA PRO A 506 33.05 -11.62 18.71
C PRO A 506 34.14 -11.09 17.73
N ALA A 507 35.33 -10.95 18.23
CA ALA A 507 36.50 -10.80 17.36
C ALA A 507 36.74 -12.13 16.64
N LEU A 508 36.96 -12.05 15.34
CA LEU A 508 37.46 -13.21 14.60
C LEU A 508 38.94 -13.36 14.91
N LEU A 509 39.29 -14.55 15.34
CA LEU A 509 40.68 -14.95 15.52
C LEU A 509 41.31 -15.20 14.14
N GLY A 510 42.51 -15.62 14.07
CA GLY A 510 43.23 -15.86 12.81
C GLY A 510 44.41 -14.90 12.62
N GLN A 511 45.35 -15.30 11.78
CA GLN A 511 46.56 -14.55 11.53
C GLN A 511 46.28 -13.34 10.63
N PRO A 512 47.04 -12.25 10.73
CA PRO A 512 46.98 -11.16 9.76
C PRO A 512 47.32 -11.67 8.35
N GLY A 513 46.48 -11.33 7.37
CA GLY A 513 46.62 -11.78 5.99
C GLY A 513 46.10 -13.19 5.70
N GLN A 514 45.64 -13.97 6.69
CA GLN A 514 45.01 -15.26 6.49
C GLN A 514 43.60 -15.09 5.94
N LEU A 515 43.25 -15.83 4.88
CA LEU A 515 41.90 -15.84 4.30
C LEU A 515 40.88 -16.30 5.35
N ARG A 516 39.89 -15.44 5.63
CA ARG A 516 38.80 -15.74 6.60
C ARG A 516 37.53 -16.10 5.84
N VAL A 517 37.06 -17.30 6.09
CA VAL A 517 35.89 -17.84 5.38
C VAL A 517 34.76 -18.15 6.37
N LEU A 518 33.59 -17.57 6.12
CA LEU A 518 32.38 -17.87 6.90
C LEU A 518 31.63 -19.04 6.23
N VAL A 519 31.48 -20.14 6.96
CA VAL A 519 30.65 -21.27 6.57
C VAL A 519 29.37 -21.23 7.38
N VAL A 520 28.21 -21.13 6.71
CA VAL A 520 26.91 -21.05 7.38
C VAL A 520 26.18 -22.39 7.32
N GLY A 521 25.82 -22.88 8.51
CA GLY A 521 24.97 -24.06 8.65
C GLY A 521 23.51 -23.77 8.35
N GLN A 522 22.79 -24.83 7.99
CA GLN A 522 21.35 -24.79 7.69
C GLN A 522 20.60 -25.82 8.54
N VAL A 523 19.29 -25.70 8.57
CA VAL A 523 18.40 -26.75 9.07
C VAL A 523 18.40 -27.88 8.04
N GLU A 524 18.88 -29.06 8.39
CA GLU A 524 19.15 -30.15 7.43
C GLU A 524 17.89 -30.78 6.84
N ASP A 525 16.77 -30.73 7.56
CA ASP A 525 15.45 -31.20 7.13
C ASP A 525 14.55 -30.07 6.59
N ASP A 526 15.11 -28.92 6.29
CA ASP A 526 14.37 -27.83 5.66
C ASP A 526 14.21 -28.04 4.16
N ALA A 527 13.06 -27.63 3.60
CA ALA A 527 12.78 -27.83 2.18
C ALA A 527 13.86 -27.22 1.26
N SER A 528 14.35 -26.04 1.60
CA SER A 528 15.40 -25.37 0.80
C SER A 528 16.72 -26.12 0.79
N ALA A 529 17.10 -26.76 1.91
CA ALA A 529 18.28 -27.61 1.99
C ALA A 529 18.08 -28.89 1.19
N LEU A 530 16.92 -29.55 1.36
CA LEU A 530 16.60 -30.81 0.66
C LEU A 530 16.56 -30.63 -0.87
N CYS A 531 15.91 -29.59 -1.38
CA CYS A 531 15.88 -29.30 -2.82
C CYS A 531 17.25 -28.95 -3.41
N SER A 532 18.23 -28.57 -2.59
CA SER A 532 19.59 -28.25 -3.00
C SER A 532 20.59 -29.39 -2.79
N GLY A 533 20.11 -30.64 -2.68
CA GLY A 533 20.99 -31.80 -2.43
C GLY A 533 21.44 -31.94 -0.97
N GLY A 534 20.77 -31.25 -0.05
CA GLY A 534 20.97 -31.34 1.40
C GLY A 534 20.49 -32.68 2.01
N GLY A 535 20.18 -32.65 3.28
CA GLY A 535 19.75 -33.80 4.08
C GLY A 535 20.68 -34.07 5.27
N ALA A 536 20.49 -35.18 5.96
CA ALA A 536 21.25 -35.50 7.14
C ALA A 536 22.78 -35.42 6.90
N GLY A 537 23.49 -34.69 7.77
CA GLY A 537 24.92 -34.45 7.70
C GLY A 537 25.37 -33.48 6.62
N CYS A 538 24.45 -32.73 5.97
CA CYS A 538 24.87 -31.80 4.91
C CYS A 538 25.75 -30.64 5.42
N ASN A 539 25.55 -30.18 6.67
CA ASN A 539 26.41 -29.16 7.27
C ASN A 539 27.85 -29.68 7.46
N LEU A 540 28.02 -30.92 7.90
CA LEU A 540 29.34 -31.56 8.06
C LEU A 540 30.03 -31.71 6.70
N ARG A 541 29.31 -32.25 5.70
CA ARG A 541 29.84 -32.39 4.33
C ARG A 541 30.28 -31.05 3.72
N LEU A 542 29.50 -29.98 3.94
CA LEU A 542 29.88 -28.65 3.50
C LEU A 542 31.20 -28.21 4.12
N LEU A 543 31.37 -28.34 5.44
CA LEU A 543 32.63 -28.00 6.13
C LEU A 543 33.80 -28.81 5.60
N GLN A 544 33.63 -30.13 5.39
CA GLN A 544 34.66 -31.01 4.81
C GLN A 544 35.08 -30.55 3.44
N GLN A 545 34.13 -30.19 2.55
CA GLN A 545 34.43 -29.69 1.21
C GLN A 545 35.15 -28.34 1.25
N VAL A 546 34.73 -27.42 2.12
CA VAL A 546 35.40 -26.13 2.26
C VAL A 546 36.80 -26.27 2.80
N ARG A 547 37.05 -27.09 3.84
CA ARG A 547 38.37 -27.33 4.40
C ARG A 547 39.31 -28.00 3.38
N ALA A 548 38.79 -29.01 2.64
CA ALA A 548 39.60 -29.69 1.58
C ALA A 548 40.03 -28.72 0.47
N ARG A 549 39.19 -27.76 0.14
CA ARG A 549 39.47 -26.74 -0.88
C ARG A 549 40.41 -25.63 -0.39
N LEU A 550 40.25 -25.25 0.88
CA LEU A 550 40.95 -24.11 1.50
C LEU A 550 41.66 -24.57 2.79
N PRO A 551 42.73 -25.38 2.66
CA PRO A 551 43.38 -26.00 3.82
C PRO A 551 43.98 -24.98 4.79
N ASP A 552 44.44 -23.83 4.29
CA ASP A 552 45.12 -22.78 5.07
C ASP A 552 44.21 -21.64 5.51
N ALA A 553 42.93 -21.63 5.09
CA ALA A 553 41.99 -20.60 5.47
C ALA A 553 41.57 -20.70 6.95
N TRP A 554 41.31 -19.57 7.57
CA TRP A 554 40.60 -19.50 8.87
C TRP A 554 39.11 -19.70 8.65
N ILE A 555 38.61 -20.89 8.97
CA ILE A 555 37.21 -21.25 8.76
C ILE A 555 36.40 -20.94 10.02
N VAL A 556 35.46 -20.01 9.87
CA VAL A 556 34.47 -19.66 10.91
C VAL A 556 33.17 -20.39 10.59
N TYR A 557 32.73 -21.28 11.45
CA TYR A 557 31.43 -21.96 11.33
C TYR A 557 30.36 -21.26 12.15
N LYS A 558 29.25 -20.88 11.49
CA LYS A 558 28.06 -20.29 12.11
C LYS A 558 26.88 -21.26 11.96
N PRO A 559 26.48 -22.00 13.02
CA PRO A 559 25.29 -22.83 12.98
C PRO A 559 24.02 -22.01 12.74
N HIS A 560 22.96 -22.67 12.24
CA HIS A 560 21.66 -22.01 12.10
C HIS A 560 21.04 -21.73 13.47
N PRO A 561 20.40 -20.54 13.69
CA PRO A 561 19.85 -20.18 15.01
C PRO A 561 18.83 -21.15 15.57
N ASP A 562 17.96 -21.77 14.75
CA ASP A 562 16.99 -22.77 15.19
C ASP A 562 17.66 -24.12 15.57
N VAL A 563 18.83 -24.42 14.98
CA VAL A 563 19.67 -25.59 15.34
C VAL A 563 20.39 -25.31 16.64
N GLU A 564 20.96 -24.12 16.82
CA GLU A 564 21.57 -23.66 18.08
C GLU A 564 20.59 -23.74 19.25
N ALA A 565 19.33 -23.37 19.03
CA ALA A 565 18.26 -23.42 20.01
C ALA A 565 17.73 -24.82 20.26
N GLY A 566 18.29 -25.86 19.63
CA GLY A 566 17.85 -27.28 19.78
C GLY A 566 16.47 -27.57 19.18
N LYS A 567 15.90 -26.68 18.39
CA LYS A 567 14.53 -26.80 17.83
C LYS A 567 14.47 -27.55 16.51
N ARG A 568 15.59 -27.63 15.80
CA ARG A 568 15.69 -28.24 14.46
C ARG A 568 16.97 -29.09 14.32
N ARG A 569 17.00 -29.98 13.32
CA ARG A 569 18.13 -30.86 12.99
C ARG A 569 19.24 -30.08 12.25
N GLY A 570 20.50 -30.51 12.45
CA GLY A 570 21.65 -29.96 11.77
C GLY A 570 22.84 -29.63 12.67
N GLN A 571 22.80 -30.07 13.94
CA GLN A 571 23.91 -29.92 14.88
C GLN A 571 25.06 -30.86 14.49
N ILE A 572 26.28 -30.34 14.48
CA ILE A 572 27.50 -31.09 14.30
C ILE A 572 28.11 -31.33 15.67
N ALA A 573 28.50 -32.56 15.97
CA ALA A 573 29.15 -32.88 17.24
C ALA A 573 30.51 -32.17 17.37
N PRO A 574 30.87 -31.64 18.56
CA PRO A 574 32.14 -30.91 18.73
C PRO A 574 33.37 -31.65 18.23
N ALA A 575 33.41 -32.99 18.47
CA ALA A 575 34.52 -33.83 17.98
C ALA A 575 34.67 -33.87 16.45
N GLN A 576 33.58 -33.69 15.72
CA GLN A 576 33.57 -33.67 14.25
C GLN A 576 33.97 -32.28 13.67
N LEU A 577 33.95 -31.22 14.47
CA LEU A 577 34.37 -29.90 14.08
C LEU A 577 35.87 -29.67 14.16
N VAL A 578 36.54 -30.51 14.96
CA VAL A 578 38.01 -30.49 15.13
C VAL A 578 38.70 -30.67 13.76
N GLY A 579 39.59 -29.75 13.40
CA GLY A 579 40.29 -29.74 12.12
C GLY A 579 39.47 -29.29 10.91
N LEU A 580 38.14 -29.08 11.07
CA LEU A 580 37.28 -28.60 10.00
C LEU A 580 36.95 -27.11 10.16
N ALA A 581 36.67 -26.64 11.37
CA ALA A 581 36.42 -25.23 11.67
C ALA A 581 37.41 -24.76 12.74
N ASP A 582 38.00 -23.59 12.50
CA ASP A 582 38.96 -22.97 13.45
C ASP A 582 38.24 -22.19 14.53
N GLN A 583 37.05 -21.70 14.23
CA GLN A 583 36.20 -20.98 15.17
C GLN A 583 34.71 -21.33 14.94
N VAL A 584 33.98 -21.57 16.02
CA VAL A 584 32.52 -21.80 15.99
C VAL A 584 31.81 -20.67 16.72
N LEU A 585 30.90 -19.97 16.04
CA LEU A 585 30.21 -18.81 16.59
C LEU A 585 28.71 -19.09 16.73
N ALA A 586 28.29 -19.37 17.97
CA ALA A 586 26.88 -19.53 18.33
C ALA A 586 26.33 -18.25 19.02
N GLY A 587 25.02 -18.00 18.93
CA GLY A 587 24.35 -16.86 19.59
C GLY A 587 24.69 -15.49 19.01
N VAL A 588 25.39 -15.41 17.89
CA VAL A 588 25.86 -14.17 17.25
C VAL A 588 24.94 -13.79 16.11
N ASP A 589 24.68 -12.49 15.95
CA ASP A 589 23.99 -11.96 14.76
C ASP A 589 24.94 -12.02 13.56
N ILE A 590 24.50 -12.69 12.49
CA ILE A 590 25.30 -12.89 11.29
C ILE A 590 25.67 -11.56 10.59
N ALA A 591 24.81 -10.55 10.70
CA ALA A 591 25.06 -9.23 10.10
C ALA A 591 26.36 -8.59 10.60
N GLY A 592 26.75 -8.88 11.86
CA GLY A 592 28.00 -8.41 12.43
C GLY A 592 29.26 -9.14 11.94
N LEU A 593 29.11 -10.26 11.22
CA LEU A 593 30.22 -11.06 10.73
C LEU A 593 30.63 -10.75 9.29
N TYR A 594 29.71 -10.27 8.46
CA TYR A 594 29.96 -10.05 7.04
C TYR A 594 31.14 -9.09 6.74
N GLY A 595 31.34 -8.08 7.60
CA GLY A 595 32.47 -7.14 7.47
C GLY A 595 33.81 -7.66 8.03
N GLN A 596 33.87 -8.87 8.56
CA GLN A 596 35.05 -9.44 9.20
C GLN A 596 35.64 -10.63 8.44
N VAL A 597 35.00 -11.08 7.37
CA VAL A 597 35.37 -12.25 6.57
C VAL A 597 35.56 -11.84 5.10
N ASP A 598 36.34 -12.62 4.36
CA ASP A 598 36.69 -12.38 2.98
C ASP A 598 35.77 -13.09 1.99
N ALA A 599 35.11 -14.18 2.42
CA ALA A 599 34.14 -14.93 1.62
C ALA A 599 33.13 -15.68 2.51
N LEU A 600 31.96 -15.98 1.90
CA LEU A 600 30.92 -16.81 2.52
C LEU A 600 30.71 -18.08 1.68
N HIS A 601 30.73 -19.24 2.34
CA HIS A 601 30.44 -20.53 1.73
C HIS A 601 29.13 -21.11 2.30
N THR A 602 28.24 -21.57 1.43
CA THR A 602 26.94 -22.08 1.85
C THR A 602 26.40 -23.14 0.89
N LEU A 603 25.50 -24.00 1.37
CA LEU A 603 24.73 -24.86 0.49
C LEU A 603 23.68 -24.02 -0.28
N SER A 604 22.66 -23.52 0.41
CA SER A 604 21.57 -22.73 -0.23
C SER A 604 20.97 -21.67 0.70
N SER A 605 21.67 -21.28 1.78
CA SER A 605 21.17 -20.34 2.78
C SER A 605 20.92 -18.95 2.20
N THR A 606 19.85 -18.30 2.66
CA THR A 606 19.59 -16.87 2.38
C THR A 606 20.71 -15.94 2.91
N ALA A 607 21.56 -16.42 3.83
CA ALA A 607 22.75 -15.71 4.27
C ALA A 607 23.72 -15.41 3.11
N GLY A 608 23.77 -16.25 2.08
CA GLY A 608 24.52 -15.97 0.86
C GLY A 608 23.98 -14.75 0.09
N PHE A 609 22.66 -14.63 -0.01
CA PHE A 609 22.04 -13.42 -0.59
C PHE A 609 22.36 -12.16 0.24
N GLU A 610 22.27 -12.26 1.56
CA GLU A 610 22.63 -11.14 2.46
C GLU A 610 24.11 -10.74 2.36
N ALA A 611 25.01 -11.71 2.15
CA ALA A 611 26.43 -11.47 1.90
C ALA A 611 26.65 -10.75 0.56
N LEU A 612 25.99 -11.18 -0.52
CA LEU A 612 26.02 -10.50 -1.83
C LEU A 612 25.59 -9.04 -1.73
N LEU A 613 24.50 -8.75 -0.95
CA LEU A 613 24.05 -7.37 -0.75
C LEU A 613 25.14 -6.46 -0.17
N ARG A 614 26.08 -7.03 0.58
CA ARG A 614 27.22 -6.36 1.22
C ARG A 614 28.52 -6.39 0.39
N GLY A 615 28.44 -6.94 -0.82
CA GLY A 615 29.59 -7.05 -1.72
C GLY A 615 30.57 -8.16 -1.34
N LEU A 616 30.18 -9.08 -0.45
CA LEU A 616 31.05 -10.20 -0.05
C LEU A 616 30.98 -11.31 -1.11
N PRO A 617 32.13 -11.87 -1.54
CA PRO A 617 32.18 -13.06 -2.39
C PRO A 617 31.43 -14.25 -1.79
N VAL A 618 30.64 -14.93 -2.60
CA VAL A 618 29.80 -16.06 -2.16
C VAL A 618 30.06 -17.29 -3.03
N VAL A 619 30.29 -18.41 -2.38
CA VAL A 619 30.43 -19.74 -3.01
C VAL A 619 29.26 -20.62 -2.62
N THR A 620 28.55 -21.17 -3.62
CA THR A 620 27.39 -22.04 -3.41
C THR A 620 27.69 -23.48 -3.75
N TYR A 621 27.32 -24.40 -2.87
CA TYR A 621 27.45 -25.87 -3.06
C TYR A 621 26.11 -26.52 -3.42
N GLY A 622 25.03 -25.78 -3.40
CA GLY A 622 23.69 -26.13 -3.83
C GLY A 622 23.16 -25.14 -4.87
N THR A 623 21.83 -25.05 -4.97
CA THR A 623 21.15 -24.32 -6.05
C THR A 623 20.22 -23.20 -5.53
N PRO A 624 20.72 -22.24 -4.71
CA PRO A 624 19.87 -21.17 -4.22
C PRO A 624 19.38 -20.24 -5.35
N PHE A 625 18.37 -19.43 -5.07
CA PHE A 625 17.77 -18.56 -6.08
C PHE A 625 18.73 -17.51 -6.65
N TYR A 626 19.77 -17.14 -5.91
CA TYR A 626 20.76 -16.14 -6.30
C TYR A 626 22.00 -16.73 -7.03
N ALA A 627 22.10 -18.07 -7.13
CA ALA A 627 23.14 -18.76 -7.87
C ALA A 627 22.82 -18.86 -9.37
N GLY A 628 23.86 -19.02 -10.22
CA GLY A 628 23.73 -19.21 -11.66
C GLY A 628 23.60 -17.91 -12.48
N TRP A 629 23.70 -16.75 -11.86
CA TRP A 629 23.55 -15.45 -12.52
C TRP A 629 24.87 -14.69 -12.74
N GLY A 630 26.01 -15.33 -12.44
CA GLY A 630 27.34 -14.72 -12.55
C GLY A 630 27.71 -13.79 -11.39
N LEU A 631 26.96 -13.86 -10.27
CA LEU A 631 27.20 -13.12 -9.02
C LEU A 631 27.87 -13.97 -7.93
N THR A 632 27.88 -15.27 -8.10
CA THR A 632 28.42 -16.29 -7.19
C THR A 632 29.37 -17.24 -7.92
N GLU A 633 30.21 -17.91 -7.15
CA GLU A 633 30.91 -19.11 -7.64
C GLU A 633 30.02 -20.32 -7.30
N ASP A 634 29.59 -21.07 -8.33
CA ASP A 634 28.57 -22.10 -8.22
C ASP A 634 29.15 -23.48 -8.50
N HIS A 635 29.00 -24.41 -7.56
CA HIS A 635 29.45 -25.82 -7.67
C HIS A 635 28.40 -26.75 -8.30
N GLN A 636 27.18 -26.28 -8.49
CA GLN A 636 26.11 -27.03 -9.14
C GLN A 636 25.66 -26.34 -10.44
N PRO A 637 25.46 -27.09 -11.53
CA PRO A 637 25.03 -26.50 -12.79
C PRO A 637 23.56 -26.04 -12.70
N LEU A 638 23.29 -24.87 -13.29
CA LEU A 638 21.96 -24.26 -13.39
C LEU A 638 21.65 -23.88 -14.86
N PRO A 639 21.40 -24.85 -15.73
CA PRO A 639 21.36 -24.64 -17.18
C PRO A 639 20.25 -23.71 -17.67
N ARG A 640 19.19 -23.52 -16.91
CA ARG A 640 18.12 -22.57 -17.25
C ARG A 640 18.47 -21.11 -16.98
N ARG A 641 19.49 -20.85 -16.13
CA ARG A 641 19.90 -19.50 -15.73
C ARG A 641 21.07 -19.04 -16.62
N THR A 642 20.74 -18.56 -17.81
CA THR A 642 21.72 -18.18 -18.84
C THR A 642 22.05 -16.70 -18.84
N ARG A 643 21.23 -15.87 -18.22
CA ARG A 643 21.44 -14.43 -18.12
C ARG A 643 22.48 -14.09 -17.05
N ARG A 644 23.38 -13.15 -17.37
CA ARG A 644 24.22 -12.51 -16.35
C ARG A 644 23.50 -11.30 -15.78
N LEU A 645 23.41 -11.21 -14.46
CA LEU A 645 22.73 -10.12 -13.75
C LEU A 645 23.73 -9.21 -13.05
N THR A 646 23.33 -7.95 -12.89
CA THR A 646 23.92 -7.08 -11.86
C THR A 646 23.26 -7.38 -10.52
N LEU A 647 23.93 -7.02 -9.42
CA LEU A 647 23.38 -7.19 -8.09
C LEU A 647 22.04 -6.43 -7.91
N ASP A 648 21.92 -5.23 -8.50
CA ASP A 648 20.71 -4.43 -8.40
C ASP A 648 19.55 -5.02 -9.21
N GLN A 649 19.82 -5.76 -10.29
CA GLN A 649 18.79 -6.55 -10.98
C GLN A 649 18.29 -7.71 -10.11
N LEU A 650 19.19 -8.40 -9.42
CA LEU A 650 18.80 -9.46 -8.47
C LEU A 650 17.96 -8.89 -7.34
N VAL A 651 18.34 -7.74 -6.78
CA VAL A 651 17.59 -7.05 -5.72
C VAL A 651 16.21 -6.59 -6.22
N ALA A 652 16.14 -5.98 -7.40
CA ALA A 652 14.88 -5.56 -8.01
C ALA A 652 13.93 -6.75 -8.23
N GLY A 653 14.45 -7.85 -8.76
CA GLY A 653 13.67 -9.08 -8.97
C GLY A 653 13.16 -9.67 -7.67
N ALA A 654 14.05 -9.89 -6.70
CA ALA A 654 13.73 -10.60 -5.47
C ALA A 654 12.92 -9.74 -4.48
N LEU A 655 13.35 -8.49 -4.21
CA LEU A 655 12.79 -7.68 -3.14
C LEU A 655 11.69 -6.72 -3.61
N LEU A 656 11.75 -6.18 -4.83
CA LEU A 656 10.76 -5.20 -5.29
C LEU A 656 9.62 -5.84 -6.08
N ARG A 657 9.87 -6.93 -6.83
CA ARG A 657 8.88 -7.52 -7.74
C ARG A 657 8.28 -8.84 -7.27
N TYR A 658 9.09 -9.73 -6.69
CA TYR A 658 8.67 -11.07 -6.30
C TYR A 658 8.10 -11.13 -4.88
N ALA A 659 8.80 -10.52 -3.91
CA ALA A 659 8.34 -10.51 -2.52
C ALA A 659 7.10 -9.61 -2.35
N ARG A 660 6.18 -10.05 -1.49
CA ARG A 660 5.00 -9.31 -1.05
C ARG A 660 5.18 -8.89 0.38
N TYR A 661 4.74 -7.69 0.73
CA TYR A 661 4.89 -7.12 2.05
C TYR A 661 3.55 -6.73 2.63
N ALA A 662 3.43 -6.85 3.97
CA ALA A 662 2.26 -6.39 4.68
C ALA A 662 2.64 -5.92 6.09
N ASP A 663 2.06 -4.79 6.49
CA ASP A 663 2.22 -4.26 7.85
C ASP A 663 1.51 -5.15 8.86
N VAL A 664 2.21 -5.45 9.97
CA VAL A 664 1.74 -6.37 11.01
C VAL A 664 0.67 -5.75 11.92
N GLN A 665 0.67 -4.42 12.06
CA GLN A 665 -0.23 -3.70 12.96
C GLN A 665 -1.53 -3.28 12.26
N GLN A 666 -1.43 -2.90 10.98
CA GLN A 666 -2.55 -2.35 10.23
C GLN A 666 -3.26 -3.38 9.33
N ASP A 667 -2.65 -4.55 9.12
CA ASP A 667 -3.14 -5.60 8.20
C ASP A 667 -3.29 -5.10 6.75
N LEU A 668 -2.49 -4.08 6.37
CA LEU A 668 -2.47 -3.47 5.05
C LEU A 668 -1.27 -3.94 4.24
N PRO A 669 -1.37 -4.06 2.90
CA PRO A 669 -0.20 -4.23 2.06
C PRO A 669 0.74 -3.03 2.23
N CYS A 670 2.03 -3.27 2.19
CA CYS A 670 3.05 -2.23 2.21
C CYS A 670 4.14 -2.56 1.18
N ASP A 671 5.18 -1.75 1.12
CA ASP A 671 6.34 -1.96 0.26
C ASP A 671 7.57 -2.46 1.05
N ALA A 672 8.65 -2.72 0.33
CA ALA A 672 9.91 -3.16 0.92
C ALA A 672 10.52 -2.10 1.87
N TRP A 673 10.32 -0.81 1.59
CA TRP A 673 10.81 0.30 2.40
C TRP A 673 10.14 0.35 3.76
N HIS A 674 8.81 0.24 3.78
CA HIS A 674 8.06 0.18 5.03
C HIS A 674 8.42 -1.07 5.85
N ALA A 675 8.53 -2.23 5.20
CA ALA A 675 8.97 -3.46 5.88
C ALA A 675 10.37 -3.31 6.47
N LEU A 676 11.32 -2.71 5.73
CA LEU A 676 12.67 -2.42 6.21
C LEU A 676 12.64 -1.45 7.40
N ALA A 677 11.85 -0.39 7.34
CA ALA A 677 11.69 0.54 8.45
C ALA A 677 11.17 -0.16 9.71
N CYS A 678 10.17 -1.05 9.58
CA CYS A 678 9.65 -1.86 10.70
C CYS A 678 10.71 -2.81 11.28
N LEU A 679 11.60 -3.37 10.43
CA LEU A 679 12.68 -4.24 10.86
C LEU A 679 13.81 -3.48 11.55
N SER A 680 14.08 -2.25 11.13
CA SER A 680 15.16 -1.40 11.63
C SER A 680 14.78 -0.65 12.91
N ALA A 681 13.48 -0.39 13.14
CA ALA A 681 13.00 0.31 14.33
C ALA A 681 13.37 -0.44 15.61
N PRO A 682 13.78 0.23 16.69
CA PRO A 682 13.81 -0.38 18.02
C PRO A 682 12.41 -0.91 18.31
N HIS A 683 12.31 -2.10 18.89
CA HIS A 683 11.01 -2.75 19.18
C HIS A 683 10.09 -1.69 19.78
N PRO A 684 8.97 -1.32 19.16
CA PRO A 684 7.96 -0.60 19.89
C PRO A 684 7.54 -1.56 21.02
N ALA A 685 7.75 -1.15 22.25
CA ALA A 685 7.07 -1.76 23.38
C ALA A 685 5.64 -1.93 22.91
N ARG A 686 5.09 -3.16 22.98
CA ARG A 686 3.74 -3.48 22.50
C ARG A 686 2.86 -2.30 22.84
N VAL A 687 2.47 -1.49 21.85
CA VAL A 687 1.42 -0.51 22.01
C VAL A 687 0.14 -1.32 22.06
N ALA A 688 0.01 -2.07 23.18
CA ALA A 688 -1.25 -2.58 23.62
C ALA A 688 -2.12 -1.36 23.87
N GLY A 689 -2.99 -1.02 22.93
CA GLY A 689 -3.96 0.02 23.20
C GLY A 689 -4.27 1.00 22.08
N ARG A 690 -3.68 0.95 20.89
CA ARG A 690 -4.11 1.88 19.83
C ARG A 690 -5.57 1.70 19.38
N ARG A 691 -6.18 0.52 19.57
CA ARG A 691 -7.65 0.36 19.41
C ARG A 691 -8.45 0.92 20.59
N VAL A 692 -7.83 1.22 21.72
CA VAL A 692 -8.48 1.73 22.93
C VAL A 692 -8.26 3.24 23.12
N ALA A 693 -7.24 3.83 22.45
CA ALA A 693 -6.95 5.26 22.57
C ALA A 693 -8.15 6.17 22.18
N PRO A 694 -8.92 5.88 21.12
CA PRO A 694 -10.15 6.63 20.85
C PRO A 694 -11.22 6.44 21.93
N LEU A 695 -11.32 5.25 22.53
CA LEU A 695 -12.27 4.96 23.59
C LEU A 695 -11.87 5.62 24.92
N LEU A 696 -10.57 5.62 25.27
CA LEU A 696 -10.04 6.29 26.48
C LEU A 696 -10.10 7.81 26.36
N ASN A 697 -9.84 8.37 25.19
CA ASN A 697 -10.03 9.79 24.94
C ASN A 697 -11.53 10.15 24.97
N TYR A 698 -12.41 9.29 24.44
CA TYR A 698 -13.86 9.44 24.52
C TYR A 698 -14.35 9.40 25.98
N THR A 699 -13.92 8.44 26.78
CA THR A 699 -14.32 8.33 28.20
C THR A 699 -13.79 9.48 29.05
N ARG A 700 -12.54 9.94 28.85
CA ARG A 700 -12.00 11.13 29.51
C ARG A 700 -12.73 12.40 29.13
N THR A 701 -13.13 12.54 27.88
CA THR A 701 -13.90 13.68 27.37
C THR A 701 -15.34 13.66 27.89
N MET A 702 -15.95 12.47 28.01
CA MET A 702 -17.30 12.30 28.57
C MET A 702 -17.35 12.56 30.06
N LEU A 703 -16.28 12.30 30.81
CA LEU A 703 -16.19 12.53 32.25
C LEU A 703 -15.93 14.00 32.65
N GLY A 704 -15.96 14.94 31.69
CA GLY A 704 -16.01 16.37 31.98
C GLY A 704 -14.71 16.99 32.51
N CYS A 705 -13.58 16.30 32.39
CA CYS A 705 -12.26 16.86 32.70
C CYS A 705 -11.83 17.85 31.63
N GLY A 706 -12.25 19.11 31.76
CA GLY A 706 -11.98 20.22 30.85
C GLY A 706 -10.53 20.70 30.87
N ARG A 707 -9.56 19.79 30.74
CA ARG A 707 -8.15 20.12 30.54
C ARG A 707 -7.70 19.70 29.13
N PRO A 708 -6.90 20.52 28.47
CA PRO A 708 -6.31 20.18 27.19
C PRO A 708 -5.49 18.88 27.31
N LEU A 709 -5.58 18.02 26.29
CA LEU A 709 -4.69 16.88 26.14
C LEU A 709 -3.35 17.41 25.65
N ALA A 710 -2.38 17.54 26.57
CA ALA A 710 -0.99 17.77 26.20
C ALA A 710 -0.47 16.55 25.38
N PRO A 711 0.38 16.76 24.38
CA PRO A 711 1.08 15.65 23.75
C PRO A 711 1.86 14.90 24.83
N SER A 712 1.74 13.57 24.88
CA SER A 712 2.59 12.75 25.75
C SER A 712 4.05 12.99 25.33
N LYS A 713 4.82 13.60 26.24
CA LYS A 713 6.28 13.46 26.20
C LYS A 713 6.53 12.03 26.65
N ASP A 714 6.89 11.17 25.68
CA ASP A 714 7.76 10.02 25.84
C ASP A 714 8.08 9.46 24.44
#